data_7d2a42e2a6ca5e14ea2527ba2ac0a63e
#
_entry.id   7d2a42e2a6ca5e14ea2527ba2ac0a63e
#
_cell.length_a   1.000
_cell.length_b   1.000
_cell.length_c   1.000
_cell.angle_alpha   90.00
_cell.angle_beta   90.00
_cell.angle_gamma   90.00
#
_symmetry.space_group_name_H-M   'P 1'
#
loop_
_entity.id
_entity.type
_entity.pdbx_description
1 polymer ?
#
loop_
_entity_poly.entity_id
_entity_poly.type
_entity_poly.pdbx_seq_one_letter_code
_entity_poly.pdbx_strand_id
1 'polypeptide(L)'
;VLRFIFRNWRRHKERFLLLVIGAFIISAGLSYMLGLSETNKGTIIDSLQKRWRAPYDIVVRPKGSQSVTESKRLLEPNYLSEIPGGISLSQYDQIKKMKDVKVAAPIAMIGYLSYGVVFQNFLPKEPGVYRIDQIEESNDGATTSRNETHFYFSVGWTPSSIEDSRKTGLIVFDGKLQGSKTVLVAGIDPVQEAKLVGLSHAIMKDGLSRYLDEEDPVERLKDEYNERIRIPVLISNHDFGDEAIVYRFEKLSLPFATPRQVEQTIQSIADKGGEKYLETVKGEPVKTIKRTSHQIHEDVIKSLAGVDPKTGKKALRTMNVDLDSFLAVKPSAIEYTAVQSPFPDHWKFAYNILPHKTRSPLFPYGYRKPNVVDPDSSPIVSADWVGFYDPTQLRLPKDPLTELPMQTYRPPTAEWVLNAKNQPINPPKKVVATSNPFGFITQPPAMLTTLKAAAALSGDKPISAIRIKVAGVNELNEKSQSKLEKVAKEIEKRTGLAADITLGSSPQPAIVHVPKAGNQPEIGWIEELWVRLGASFTIFTQTRLGFTGIILAVILVAIAYVFATHFVSLLARRKQFAVLLAIGWRPGNLMKMVFLESMIIGLFVAVLSFLIEGWIVFRHASVLSPWRACIVGGLGFLIYFLGAIGPALLIRRINPNEAIKSGEIRAAGRRVVKARGPFTMAWNALAGKLYRNVLSVMAIAVPTMLLTLFLFVTFQLKGTLYTTWLGQYVALQVGPAHYIAMGVALGIAVLTTAEIMWQNVSERYGELALLKAVGWRDGRVGLWVVYEGFFVGVLSGLVGLLLALALIFFLYHRFPYGELWFILLTGLIPVTVGVLASLIPAGKAMRVPPVQGMSGPYHHMKG
;
A
#
# COMPACT_ATOMS: atom_id res chain seq x y z
N VAL A 1 -16.43 -25.41 -54.05
CA VAL A 1 -16.17 -25.54 -52.60
C VAL A 1 -17.19 -24.67 -51.83
N LEU A 2 -17.33 -23.38 -52.11
CA LEU A 2 -18.25 -22.49 -51.40
C LEU A 2 -19.73 -22.96 -51.45
N ARG A 3 -20.25 -23.35 -52.63
CA ARG A 3 -21.61 -23.91 -52.77
C ARG A 3 -21.81 -25.18 -51.94
N PHE A 4 -20.77 -25.99 -51.77
CA PHE A 4 -20.81 -27.19 -50.93
C PHE A 4 -20.88 -26.84 -49.42
N ILE A 5 -20.10 -25.82 -48.98
CA ILE A 5 -20.13 -25.36 -47.59
C ILE A 5 -21.52 -24.79 -47.24
N PHE A 6 -22.09 -23.88 -48.07
CA PHE A 6 -23.42 -23.34 -47.84
C PHE A 6 -24.54 -24.40 -47.84
N ARG A 7 -24.44 -25.40 -48.76
CA ARG A 7 -25.40 -26.50 -48.83
C ARG A 7 -25.32 -27.40 -47.59
N ASN A 8 -24.10 -27.58 -47.05
CA ASN A 8 -23.88 -28.35 -45.85
C ASN A 8 -24.46 -27.64 -44.60
N TRP A 9 -24.26 -26.34 -44.48
CA TRP A 9 -24.85 -25.55 -43.39
C TRP A 9 -26.38 -25.58 -43.43
N ARG A 10 -26.95 -25.47 -44.59
CA ARG A 10 -28.42 -25.54 -44.77
C ARG A 10 -29.02 -26.90 -44.46
N ARG A 11 -28.24 -27.97 -44.64
CA ARG A 11 -28.64 -29.35 -44.28
C ARG A 11 -28.52 -29.62 -42.75
N HIS A 12 -27.60 -28.97 -42.09
CA HIS A 12 -27.34 -29.17 -40.66
C HIS A 12 -27.57 -27.83 -39.89
N LYS A 13 -28.81 -27.32 -39.94
CA LYS A 13 -29.20 -26.07 -39.35
C LYS A 13 -28.86 -25.92 -37.87
N GLU A 14 -29.03 -27.00 -37.06
CA GLU A 14 -28.72 -27.00 -35.63
C GLU A 14 -27.23 -26.73 -35.37
N ARG A 15 -26.35 -27.33 -36.14
CA ARG A 15 -24.90 -27.08 -36.04
C ARG A 15 -24.51 -25.68 -36.45
N PHE A 16 -25.08 -25.21 -37.57
CA PHE A 16 -24.82 -23.89 -38.04
C PHE A 16 -25.27 -22.85 -37.00
N LEU A 17 -26.43 -23.07 -36.35
CA LEU A 17 -26.92 -22.21 -35.29
C LEU A 17 -25.97 -22.18 -34.09
N LEU A 18 -25.46 -23.32 -33.61
CA LEU A 18 -24.50 -23.41 -32.53
C LEU A 18 -23.18 -22.71 -32.86
N LEU A 19 -22.66 -22.87 -34.07
CA LEU A 19 -21.47 -22.15 -34.56
C LEU A 19 -21.67 -20.64 -34.56
N VAL A 20 -22.84 -20.16 -34.99
CA VAL A 20 -23.18 -18.73 -35.02
C VAL A 20 -23.31 -18.18 -33.59
N ILE A 21 -23.96 -18.89 -32.69
CA ILE A 21 -24.09 -18.53 -31.28
C ILE A 21 -22.69 -18.46 -30.63
N GLY A 22 -21.87 -19.47 -30.86
CA GLY A 22 -20.48 -19.46 -30.35
C GLY A 22 -19.65 -18.33 -30.92
N ALA A 23 -19.78 -18.05 -32.23
CA ALA A 23 -19.13 -16.92 -32.88
C ALA A 23 -19.58 -15.57 -32.31
N PHE A 24 -20.87 -15.42 -32.03
CA PHE A 24 -21.42 -14.20 -31.39
C PHE A 24 -20.88 -14.01 -29.97
N ILE A 25 -20.87 -15.06 -29.16
CA ILE A 25 -20.37 -14.99 -27.77
C ILE A 25 -18.88 -14.68 -27.74
N ILE A 26 -18.09 -15.30 -28.62
CA ILE A 26 -16.66 -14.98 -28.74
C ILE A 26 -16.47 -13.52 -29.15
N SER A 27 -17.20 -13.08 -30.17
CA SER A 27 -17.11 -11.71 -30.69
C SER A 27 -17.52 -10.68 -29.64
N ALA A 28 -18.70 -10.82 -29.05
CA ALA A 28 -19.20 -9.92 -28.03
C ALA A 28 -18.35 -9.98 -26.75
N GLY A 29 -17.97 -11.19 -26.33
CA GLY A 29 -17.11 -11.40 -25.18
C GLY A 29 -15.73 -10.80 -25.36
N LEU A 30 -15.09 -11.00 -26.51
CA LEU A 30 -13.77 -10.46 -26.80
C LEU A 30 -13.80 -8.93 -26.87
N SER A 31 -14.78 -8.34 -27.57
CA SER A 31 -14.94 -6.88 -27.67
C SER A 31 -15.17 -6.26 -26.29
N TYR A 32 -16.10 -6.81 -25.53
CA TYR A 32 -16.41 -6.33 -24.20
C TYR A 32 -15.23 -6.47 -23.24
N MET A 33 -14.55 -7.62 -23.21
CA MET A 33 -13.41 -7.89 -22.33
C MET A 33 -12.20 -7.03 -22.63
N LEU A 34 -11.84 -6.90 -23.91
CA LEU A 34 -10.76 -6.01 -24.32
C LEU A 34 -11.09 -4.57 -23.95
N GLY A 35 -12.37 -4.16 -24.20
CA GLY A 35 -12.87 -2.86 -23.86
C GLY A 35 -12.71 -2.52 -22.39
N LEU A 36 -13.20 -3.38 -21.57
CA LEU A 36 -13.24 -3.22 -20.14
C LEU A 36 -11.85 -3.31 -19.51
N SER A 37 -11.02 -4.25 -19.98
CA SER A 37 -9.64 -4.41 -19.54
C SER A 37 -8.80 -3.16 -19.84
N GLU A 38 -8.90 -2.61 -21.04
CA GLU A 38 -8.18 -1.38 -21.43
C GLU A 38 -8.69 -0.15 -20.66
N THR A 39 -10.00 -0.02 -20.48
CA THR A 39 -10.60 1.10 -19.72
C THR A 39 -10.16 1.06 -18.26
N ASN A 40 -10.27 -0.09 -17.59
CA ASN A 40 -9.88 -0.23 -16.19
C ASN A 40 -8.38 -0.05 -16.00
N LYS A 41 -7.56 -0.67 -16.87
CA LYS A 41 -6.10 -0.47 -16.87
C LYS A 41 -5.75 0.99 -17.08
N GLY A 42 -6.40 1.67 -18.04
CA GLY A 42 -6.21 3.09 -18.31
C GLY A 42 -6.57 3.95 -17.09
N THR A 43 -7.73 3.71 -16.47
CA THR A 43 -8.18 4.44 -15.28
C THR A 43 -7.22 4.28 -14.10
N ILE A 44 -6.76 3.05 -13.85
CA ILE A 44 -5.80 2.79 -12.77
C ILE A 44 -4.47 3.49 -13.05
N ILE A 45 -3.92 3.33 -14.26
CA ILE A 45 -2.65 3.95 -14.63
C ILE A 45 -2.76 5.47 -14.58
N ASP A 46 -3.84 6.07 -15.08
CA ASP A 46 -4.07 7.52 -15.04
C ASP A 46 -4.18 8.02 -13.59
N SER A 47 -4.90 7.30 -12.73
CA SER A 47 -5.02 7.61 -11.30
C SER A 47 -3.67 7.54 -10.58
N LEU A 48 -2.87 6.52 -10.87
CA LEU A 48 -1.52 6.39 -10.32
C LEU A 48 -0.57 7.46 -10.87
N GLN A 49 -0.69 7.79 -12.17
CA GLN A 49 0.12 8.81 -12.83
C GLN A 49 -0.15 10.22 -12.27
N LYS A 50 -1.42 10.57 -12.05
CA LYS A 50 -1.81 11.83 -11.41
C LYS A 50 -1.23 11.98 -10.01
N ARG A 51 -1.04 10.87 -9.31
CA ARG A 51 -0.49 10.77 -7.94
C ARG A 51 1.00 10.41 -7.90
N TRP A 52 1.66 10.31 -9.06
CA TRP A 52 3.10 10.05 -9.17
C TRP A 52 3.89 11.31 -8.81
N ARG A 53 3.72 11.79 -7.58
CA ARG A 53 4.37 13.00 -7.05
C ARG A 53 4.71 12.78 -5.59
N ALA A 54 5.97 13.02 -5.24
CA ALA A 54 6.43 12.99 -3.86
C ALA A 54 7.36 14.20 -3.63
N PRO A 55 7.57 14.66 -2.39
CA PRO A 55 8.53 15.72 -2.11
C PRO A 55 9.96 15.31 -2.53
N TYR A 56 10.32 14.05 -2.38
CA TYR A 56 11.60 13.46 -2.81
C TYR A 56 11.39 12.06 -3.38
N ASP A 57 12.30 11.60 -4.23
CA ASP A 57 12.19 10.35 -4.99
C ASP A 57 12.96 9.22 -4.33
N ILE A 58 14.10 9.54 -3.71
CA ILE A 58 14.98 8.62 -2.99
C ILE A 58 15.37 9.27 -1.65
N VAL A 59 15.41 8.48 -0.59
CA VAL A 59 16.04 8.86 0.68
C VAL A 59 17.31 8.05 0.88
N VAL A 60 18.40 8.73 1.23
CA VAL A 60 19.70 8.11 1.53
C VAL A 60 19.96 8.24 3.03
N ARG A 61 20.33 7.12 3.65
CA ARG A 61 20.55 7.02 5.09
C ARG A 61 21.85 6.26 5.41
N PRO A 62 22.42 6.39 6.60
CA PRO A 62 23.56 5.58 7.03
C PRO A 62 23.22 4.10 6.97
N LYS A 63 24.18 3.27 6.57
CA LYS A 63 24.02 1.83 6.61
C LYS A 63 23.84 1.35 8.06
N GLY A 64 22.80 0.55 8.31
CA GLY A 64 22.46 0.05 9.65
C GLY A 64 21.48 0.92 10.43
N SER A 65 20.98 2.04 9.86
CA SER A 65 19.87 2.83 10.43
C SER A 65 18.48 2.26 10.11
N GLN A 66 18.44 1.13 9.42
CA GLN A 66 17.18 0.49 9.03
C GLN A 66 16.56 -0.25 10.23
N SER A 67 15.25 -0.07 10.43
CA SER A 67 14.52 -0.78 11.47
C SER A 67 14.08 -2.19 11.03
N VAL A 68 13.71 -3.02 12.00
CA VAL A 68 13.21 -4.40 11.73
C VAL A 68 11.96 -4.40 10.82
N THR A 69 11.19 -3.33 10.85
CA THR A 69 9.94 -3.16 10.09
C THR A 69 10.18 -3.03 8.59
N GLU A 70 11.36 -2.58 8.19
CA GLU A 70 11.74 -2.36 6.79
C GLU A 70 11.97 -3.66 6.01
N SER A 71 12.17 -4.78 6.70
CA SER A 71 12.15 -6.10 6.07
C SER A 71 10.83 -6.37 5.33
N LYS A 72 9.73 -5.72 5.76
CA LYS A 72 8.42 -5.73 5.10
C LYS A 72 8.19 -4.54 4.19
N ARG A 73 9.22 -3.75 3.84
CA ARG A 73 9.16 -2.49 3.09
C ARG A 73 8.23 -1.44 3.74
N LEU A 74 8.16 -1.43 5.06
CA LEU A 74 7.42 -0.45 5.84
C LEU A 74 8.39 0.47 6.54
N LEU A 75 8.31 1.77 6.22
CA LEU A 75 9.00 2.83 6.94
C LEU A 75 8.06 3.38 8.02
N GLU A 76 8.58 3.50 9.23
CA GLU A 76 7.89 4.16 10.32
C GLU A 76 7.79 5.68 10.07
N PRO A 77 6.85 6.38 10.74
CA PRO A 77 6.68 7.80 10.51
C PRO A 77 7.88 8.66 10.95
N ASN A 78 8.64 8.24 11.96
CA ASN A 78 9.74 9.01 12.56
C ASN A 78 11.14 8.71 12.01
N TYR A 79 11.26 7.88 10.99
CA TYR A 79 12.53 7.32 10.52
C TYR A 79 13.63 8.34 10.16
N LEU A 80 13.29 9.60 9.86
CA LEU A 80 14.27 10.66 9.58
C LEU A 80 14.75 11.36 10.84
N SER A 81 13.84 11.62 11.79
CA SER A 81 14.15 12.38 13.02
C SER A 81 14.89 11.57 14.08
N GLU A 82 15.02 10.26 13.89
CA GLU A 82 15.64 9.33 14.83
C GLU A 82 17.13 9.10 14.63
N ILE A 83 17.69 9.55 13.49
CA ILE A 83 19.08 9.29 13.11
C ILE A 83 19.97 10.46 13.55
N PRO A 84 20.89 10.29 14.50
CA PRO A 84 21.72 11.37 15.03
C PRO A 84 22.92 11.74 14.14
N GLY A 85 22.87 11.48 12.85
CA GLY A 85 23.98 11.65 11.90
C GLY A 85 24.45 10.34 11.30
N GLY A 86 25.66 10.31 10.72
CA GLY A 86 26.29 9.13 10.13
C GLY A 86 26.72 9.27 8.68
N ILE A 87 26.33 10.35 8.00
CA ILE A 87 26.77 10.68 6.63
C ILE A 87 27.71 11.89 6.69
N SER A 88 28.88 11.78 6.03
CA SER A 88 29.86 12.87 5.97
C SER A 88 29.50 13.91 4.90
N LEU A 89 30.05 15.12 5.05
CA LEU A 89 29.93 16.17 4.04
C LEU A 89 30.55 15.73 2.69
N SER A 90 31.64 14.95 2.72
CA SER A 90 32.27 14.43 1.49
C SER A 90 31.38 13.43 0.75
N GLN A 91 30.68 12.55 1.44
CA GLN A 91 29.68 11.64 0.84
C GLN A 91 28.51 12.43 0.25
N TYR A 92 28.05 13.46 0.95
CA TYR A 92 27.02 14.37 0.45
C TYR A 92 27.44 15.06 -0.85
N ASP A 93 28.66 15.62 -0.90
CA ASP A 93 29.20 16.29 -2.10
C ASP A 93 29.33 15.33 -3.30
N GLN A 94 29.71 14.09 -3.07
CA GLN A 94 29.70 13.08 -4.12
C GLN A 94 28.31 12.85 -4.71
N ILE A 95 27.29 12.78 -3.87
CA ILE A 95 25.88 12.60 -4.31
C ILE A 95 25.39 13.84 -5.05
N LYS A 96 25.64 15.04 -4.50
CA LYS A 96 25.22 16.34 -5.08
C LYS A 96 25.78 16.56 -6.49
N LYS A 97 26.97 16.02 -6.80
CA LYS A 97 27.65 16.12 -8.10
C LYS A 97 27.21 15.06 -9.12
N MET A 98 26.35 14.10 -8.78
CA MET A 98 25.89 13.06 -9.72
C MET A 98 24.98 13.67 -10.79
N LYS A 99 25.23 13.30 -12.07
CA LYS A 99 24.52 13.85 -13.26
C LYS A 99 22.99 13.67 -13.22
N ASP A 100 22.52 12.54 -12.68
CA ASP A 100 21.09 12.21 -12.64
C ASP A 100 20.40 12.73 -11.37
N VAL A 101 21.11 13.37 -10.44
CA VAL A 101 20.58 14.03 -9.24
C VAL A 101 20.26 15.48 -9.56
N LYS A 102 18.96 15.84 -9.46
CA LYS A 102 18.47 17.19 -9.68
C LYS A 102 18.53 18.05 -8.41
N VAL A 103 18.16 17.45 -7.28
CA VAL A 103 18.22 18.05 -5.94
C VAL A 103 18.74 17.00 -4.98
N ALA A 104 19.66 17.38 -4.11
CA ALA A 104 20.11 16.58 -2.98
C ALA A 104 20.00 17.45 -1.72
N ALA A 105 18.94 17.28 -0.94
CA ALA A 105 18.66 18.06 0.25
C ALA A 105 18.98 17.26 1.52
N PRO A 106 20.14 17.50 2.14
CA PRO A 106 20.53 16.85 3.38
C PRO A 106 19.77 17.41 4.56
N ILE A 107 19.62 16.58 5.60
CA ILE A 107 19.17 16.99 6.92
C ILE A 107 20.08 16.37 7.98
N ALA A 108 20.53 17.17 8.89
CA ALA A 108 21.37 16.77 10.01
C ALA A 108 20.61 17.00 11.32
N MET A 109 20.08 15.96 11.94
CA MET A 109 19.39 16.01 13.22
C MET A 109 20.44 16.16 14.33
N ILE A 110 20.64 17.38 14.82
CA ILE A 110 21.73 17.71 15.76
C ILE A 110 21.37 17.24 17.16
N GLY A 111 20.22 17.66 17.67
CA GLY A 111 19.74 17.31 19.01
C GLY A 111 18.81 18.38 19.59
N TYR A 112 18.49 18.18 20.85
CA TYR A 112 17.53 19.00 21.58
C TYR A 112 18.26 20.06 22.40
N LEU A 113 17.86 21.33 22.20
CA LEU A 113 18.25 22.50 22.98
C LEU A 113 17.04 23.01 23.74
N SER A 114 17.27 23.63 24.90
CA SER A 114 16.21 24.32 25.63
C SER A 114 16.49 25.83 25.62
N TYR A 115 15.47 26.63 25.33
CA TYR A 115 15.58 28.11 25.43
C TYR A 115 14.53 28.63 26.39
N GLY A 116 14.86 29.78 27.01
CA GLY A 116 14.06 30.45 28.02
C GLY A 116 13.39 31.72 27.50
N VAL A 117 12.14 31.94 27.92
CA VAL A 117 11.38 33.15 27.60
C VAL A 117 10.81 33.73 28.88
N VAL A 118 11.16 34.99 29.20
CA VAL A 118 10.48 35.73 30.25
C VAL A 118 9.19 36.33 29.67
N PHE A 119 8.06 35.79 30.05
CA PHE A 119 6.76 36.18 29.50
C PHE A 119 5.97 37.13 30.39
N GLN A 120 6.35 37.27 31.67
CA GLN A 120 5.67 38.14 32.61
C GLN A 120 6.55 38.43 33.83
N ASN A 121 6.41 39.64 34.40
CA ASN A 121 6.99 39.98 35.71
C ASN A 121 5.85 39.96 36.75
N PHE A 122 6.10 39.30 37.86
CA PHE A 122 5.20 39.34 39.01
C PHE A 122 5.98 39.16 40.31
N LEU A 123 5.88 40.17 41.18
CA LEU A 123 6.39 40.12 42.53
C LEU A 123 5.28 40.56 43.46
N PRO A 124 4.96 39.82 44.53
CA PRO A 124 4.01 40.28 45.56
C PRO A 124 4.47 41.56 46.19
N LYS A 125 3.54 42.47 46.52
CA LYS A 125 3.86 43.78 47.12
C LYS A 125 4.02 43.74 48.65
N GLU A 126 3.42 42.76 49.31
CA GLU A 126 3.43 42.66 50.75
C GLU A 126 4.68 41.92 51.26
N PRO A 127 5.31 42.37 52.33
CA PRO A 127 6.39 41.60 52.97
C PRO A 127 5.87 40.26 53.46
N GLY A 128 6.69 39.21 53.25
CA GLY A 128 6.33 37.85 53.63
C GLY A 128 7.23 36.78 53.01
N VAL A 129 7.06 35.56 53.45
CA VAL A 129 7.64 34.36 52.83
C VAL A 129 6.63 33.73 51.89
N TYR A 130 7.05 33.43 50.69
CA TYR A 130 6.16 32.90 49.65
C TYR A 130 6.67 31.58 49.11
N ARG A 131 5.72 30.73 48.72
CA ARG A 131 5.96 29.54 47.93
C ARG A 131 5.50 29.78 46.49
N ILE A 132 6.31 29.42 45.53
CA ILE A 132 5.95 29.34 44.11
C ILE A 132 5.90 27.87 43.74
N ASP A 133 4.71 27.39 43.30
CA ASP A 133 4.58 26.10 42.67
C ASP A 133 4.65 26.33 41.15
N GLN A 134 5.71 25.85 40.54
CA GLN A 134 5.84 25.77 39.07
C GLN A 134 5.34 24.43 38.60
N ILE A 135 4.27 24.43 37.82
CA ILE A 135 3.61 23.22 37.33
C ILE A 135 3.71 23.20 35.82
N GLU A 136 4.35 22.18 35.29
CA GLU A 136 4.44 21.92 33.86
C GLU A 136 3.42 20.86 33.51
N GLU A 137 2.43 21.23 32.68
CA GLU A 137 1.38 20.35 32.17
C GLU A 137 1.68 20.02 30.70
N SER A 138 1.65 18.74 30.33
CA SER A 138 1.78 18.29 28.95
C SER A 138 0.67 17.29 28.63
N ASN A 139 -0.03 17.50 27.52
CA ASN A 139 -1.11 16.67 27.02
C ASN A 139 -0.72 16.09 25.66
N ASP A 140 -0.64 14.76 25.58
CA ASP A 140 -0.35 14.03 24.34
C ASP A 140 -1.62 13.57 23.59
N GLY A 141 -2.80 13.99 24.05
CA GLY A 141 -4.10 13.59 23.52
C GLY A 141 -4.66 12.29 24.13
N ALA A 142 -3.81 11.42 24.64
CA ALA A 142 -4.19 10.19 25.35
C ALA A 142 -4.05 10.36 26.86
N THR A 143 -2.96 10.99 27.30
CA THR A 143 -2.64 11.20 28.73
C THR A 143 -2.22 12.65 29.00
N THR A 144 -2.41 13.08 30.25
CA THR A 144 -1.89 14.35 30.73
C THR A 144 -0.83 14.08 31.78
N SER A 145 0.38 14.57 31.55
CA SER A 145 1.45 14.53 32.54
C SER A 145 1.55 15.86 33.26
N ARG A 146 1.90 15.82 34.52
CA ARG A 146 2.09 16.99 35.37
C ARG A 146 3.37 16.82 36.18
N ASN A 147 4.27 17.81 36.06
CA ASN A 147 5.47 17.92 36.86
C ASN A 147 5.36 19.17 37.72
N GLU A 148 5.64 19.09 39.01
CA GLU A 148 5.47 20.17 39.95
C GLU A 148 6.79 20.37 40.72
N THR A 149 7.27 21.60 40.74
CA THR A 149 8.48 22.01 41.44
C THR A 149 8.14 23.16 42.34
N HIS A 150 8.69 23.20 43.55
CA HIS A 150 8.44 24.21 44.53
C HIS A 150 9.69 25.06 44.74
N PHE A 151 9.49 26.36 44.89
CA PHE A 151 10.52 27.34 45.25
C PHE A 151 9.99 28.24 46.33
N TYR A 152 10.91 28.67 47.23
CA TYR A 152 10.56 29.58 48.30
C TYR A 152 11.38 30.84 48.19
N PHE A 153 10.74 32.00 48.37
CA PHE A 153 11.41 33.33 48.38
C PHE A 153 10.74 34.24 49.41
N SER A 154 11.35 35.34 49.71
CA SER A 154 10.77 36.35 50.61
C SER A 154 10.77 37.75 49.98
N VAL A 155 9.77 38.54 50.37
CA VAL A 155 9.66 39.97 50.04
C VAL A 155 9.91 40.74 51.34
N GLY A 156 10.92 41.61 51.30
CA GLY A 156 11.37 42.37 52.48
C GLY A 156 12.65 41.83 53.14
N TRP A 157 13.14 40.70 52.67
CA TRP A 157 14.45 40.13 53.00
C TRP A 157 14.96 39.32 51.81
N THR A 158 16.27 39.29 51.61
CA THR A 158 16.92 38.46 50.59
C THR A 158 18.16 37.78 51.14
N PRO A 159 18.45 36.49 50.80
CA PRO A 159 19.70 35.86 51.17
C PRO A 159 20.90 36.69 50.74
N SER A 160 21.85 36.89 51.64
CA SER A 160 23.07 37.67 51.37
C SER A 160 24.19 36.83 50.76
N SER A 161 24.07 35.50 50.90
CA SER A 161 25.05 34.53 50.43
C SER A 161 24.38 33.22 49.97
N ILE A 162 25.11 32.40 49.21
CA ILE A 162 24.70 31.06 48.85
C ILE A 162 24.49 30.20 50.12
N GLU A 163 25.26 30.46 51.17
CA GLU A 163 25.12 29.74 52.42
C GLU A 163 23.80 30.05 53.10
N ASP A 164 23.39 31.33 53.13
CA ASP A 164 22.11 31.79 53.64
C ASP A 164 20.94 31.12 52.85
N SER A 165 21.03 31.12 51.54
CA SER A 165 20.04 30.43 50.71
C SER A 165 19.96 28.94 51.02
N ARG A 166 21.07 28.26 51.22
CA ARG A 166 21.12 26.82 51.56
C ARG A 166 20.54 26.54 52.96
N LYS A 167 20.84 27.44 53.94
CA LYS A 167 20.32 27.27 55.32
C LYS A 167 18.83 27.53 55.43
N THR A 168 18.35 28.52 54.70
CA THR A 168 16.93 28.93 54.77
C THR A 168 16.03 28.25 53.75
N GLY A 169 16.58 27.71 52.65
CA GLY A 169 15.82 27.19 51.51
C GLY A 169 15.18 28.34 50.68
N LEU A 170 15.50 29.62 50.96
CA LEU A 170 14.96 30.77 50.23
C LEU A 170 15.90 31.10 49.06
N ILE A 171 15.30 31.35 47.88
CA ILE A 171 16.02 31.84 46.70
C ILE A 171 15.87 33.34 46.54
N VAL A 172 16.77 33.93 45.78
CA VAL A 172 16.61 35.31 45.28
C VAL A 172 15.67 35.25 44.07
N PHE A 173 14.48 35.84 44.20
CA PHE A 173 13.50 35.90 43.13
C PHE A 173 13.30 37.33 42.66
N ASP A 174 13.63 37.64 41.41
CA ASP A 174 13.53 38.96 40.79
C ASP A 174 12.15 39.29 40.19
N GLY A 175 11.19 38.37 40.35
CA GLY A 175 9.83 38.50 39.83
C GLY A 175 9.67 38.08 38.38
N LYS A 176 10.72 37.62 37.70
CA LYS A 176 10.62 37.19 36.30
C LYS A 176 10.06 35.78 36.22
N LEU A 177 8.93 35.62 35.52
CA LEU A 177 8.35 34.32 35.20
C LEU A 177 8.83 33.84 33.84
N GLN A 178 9.46 32.68 33.82
CA GLN A 178 10.06 32.11 32.62
C GLN A 178 9.27 30.87 32.18
N GLY A 179 9.15 30.71 30.85
CA GLY A 179 8.82 29.42 30.23
C GLY A 179 10.08 28.88 29.57
N SER A 180 10.40 27.64 29.79
CA SER A 180 11.41 26.92 29.00
C SER A 180 10.76 26.07 27.91
N LYS A 181 11.42 25.98 26.77
CA LYS A 181 10.95 25.12 25.65
C LYS A 181 12.11 24.30 25.13
N THR A 182 11.94 22.96 25.15
CA THR A 182 12.89 22.05 24.56
C THR A 182 12.53 21.80 23.11
N VAL A 183 13.46 22.03 22.19
CA VAL A 183 13.25 21.97 20.74
C VAL A 183 14.35 21.19 20.04
N LEU A 184 13.99 20.46 19.01
CA LEU A 184 14.93 19.79 18.11
C LEU A 184 15.53 20.82 17.16
N VAL A 185 16.86 20.76 16.98
CA VAL A 185 17.62 21.56 16.02
C VAL A 185 18.09 20.67 14.87
N ALA A 186 17.92 21.14 13.64
CA ALA A 186 18.37 20.44 12.45
C ALA A 186 19.19 21.34 11.51
N GLY A 187 20.30 20.79 10.99
CA GLY A 187 21.11 21.42 9.95
C GLY A 187 20.64 21.08 8.55
N ILE A 188 20.62 22.06 7.65
CA ILE A 188 20.19 21.91 6.25
C ILE A 188 21.19 22.58 5.30
N ASP A 189 21.15 22.17 4.01
CA ASP A 189 21.71 22.97 2.92
C ASP A 189 20.62 23.96 2.44
N PRO A 190 20.77 25.27 2.69
CA PRO A 190 19.70 26.23 2.39
C PRO A 190 19.31 26.27 0.92
N VAL A 191 20.27 26.11 0.00
CA VAL A 191 20.04 26.15 -1.46
C VAL A 191 19.26 24.92 -1.91
N GLN A 192 19.60 23.74 -1.41
CA GLN A 192 18.91 22.51 -1.80
C GLN A 192 17.54 22.42 -1.14
N GLU A 193 17.38 22.88 0.07
CA GLU A 193 16.10 22.89 0.77
C GLU A 193 15.10 23.87 0.12
N ALA A 194 15.58 25.05 -0.31
CA ALA A 194 14.77 25.98 -1.11
C ALA A 194 14.27 25.36 -2.41
N LYS A 195 15.10 24.52 -3.09
CA LYS A 195 14.70 23.79 -4.30
C LYS A 195 13.74 22.64 -4.03
N LEU A 196 13.90 21.93 -2.90
CA LEU A 196 13.10 20.76 -2.56
C LEU A 196 11.69 21.13 -2.12
N VAL A 197 11.57 22.00 -1.12
CA VAL A 197 10.29 22.34 -0.46
C VAL A 197 9.92 23.81 -0.56
N GLY A 198 10.74 24.65 -1.17
CA GLY A 198 10.47 26.09 -1.32
C GLY A 198 10.62 26.87 -0.02
N LEU A 199 11.47 26.43 0.90
CA LEU A 199 11.63 27.02 2.24
C LEU A 199 11.95 28.53 2.20
N SER A 200 12.72 28.99 1.21
CA SER A 200 13.02 30.42 1.03
C SER A 200 11.79 31.31 0.78
N HIS A 201 10.67 30.73 0.31
CA HIS A 201 9.41 31.44 0.09
C HIS A 201 8.50 31.42 1.33
N ALA A 202 8.81 30.57 2.31
CA ALA A 202 8.05 30.40 3.54
C ALA A 202 8.54 31.34 4.68
N ILE A 203 9.48 32.23 4.39
CA ILE A 203 10.00 33.19 5.38
C ILE A 203 8.92 34.21 5.77
N MET A 204 8.80 34.47 7.04
CA MET A 204 7.86 35.44 7.59
C MET A 204 8.17 36.85 7.10
N LYS A 205 7.15 37.59 6.67
CA LYS A 205 7.29 38.95 6.12
C LYS A 205 7.15 40.01 7.23
N ASP A 206 8.04 39.98 8.20
CA ASP A 206 8.07 40.91 9.34
C ASP A 206 9.03 42.08 9.14
N GLY A 207 9.84 42.08 8.09
CA GLY A 207 10.85 43.09 7.77
C GLY A 207 12.21 42.86 8.45
N LEU A 208 12.34 41.86 9.32
CA LEU A 208 13.58 41.47 10.00
C LEU A 208 14.02 40.05 9.66
N SER A 209 13.07 39.15 9.44
CA SER A 209 13.35 37.77 9.08
C SER A 209 14.00 37.69 7.70
N ARG A 210 15.10 36.95 7.61
CA ARG A 210 15.75 36.56 6.36
C ARG A 210 15.93 35.06 6.27
N TYR A 211 16.22 34.58 5.09
CA TYR A 211 16.57 33.20 4.87
C TYR A 211 18.02 32.92 5.31
N LEU A 212 18.31 31.63 5.63
CA LEU A 212 19.67 31.16 5.90
C LEU A 212 20.54 31.23 4.65
N ASP A 213 21.81 31.56 4.83
CA ASP A 213 22.85 31.47 3.80
C ASP A 213 23.88 30.41 4.17
N GLU A 214 24.48 29.76 3.18
CA GLU A 214 25.56 28.79 3.39
C GLU A 214 26.81 29.46 4.04
N GLU A 215 27.00 30.79 3.81
CA GLU A 215 28.09 31.58 4.33
C GLU A 215 27.79 32.21 5.68
N ASP A 216 26.60 32.02 6.25
CA ASP A 216 26.29 32.53 7.60
C ASP A 216 27.35 32.06 8.59
N PRO A 217 27.87 32.98 9.45
CA PRO A 217 28.99 32.68 10.30
C PRO A 217 28.66 31.64 11.37
N VAL A 218 29.59 30.74 11.61
CA VAL A 218 29.61 29.83 12.74
C VAL A 218 30.88 30.13 13.51
N GLU A 219 30.73 30.68 14.71
CA GLU A 219 31.84 31.15 15.52
C GLU A 219 32.06 30.22 16.70
N ARG A 220 33.31 29.86 16.94
CA ARG A 220 33.72 29.07 18.10
C ARG A 220 34.49 29.98 19.02
N LEU A 221 33.86 30.38 20.14
CA LEU A 221 34.41 31.25 21.15
C LEU A 221 34.82 30.40 22.35
N LYS A 222 36.03 30.61 22.86
CA LYS A 222 36.53 29.88 24.03
C LYS A 222 36.94 30.94 25.07
N ASP A 223 36.28 30.89 26.21
CA ASP A 223 36.68 31.63 27.39
C ASP A 223 37.41 30.73 28.39
N GLU A 224 37.81 31.24 29.54
CA GLU A 224 38.60 30.52 30.54
C GLU A 224 37.87 29.26 31.10
N TYR A 225 36.53 29.29 31.08
CA TYR A 225 35.71 28.26 31.74
C TYR A 225 34.83 27.47 30.78
N ASN A 226 34.44 28.05 29.61
CA ASN A 226 33.47 27.45 28.72
C ASN A 226 33.85 27.61 27.24
N GLU A 227 33.54 26.59 26.45
CA GLU A 227 33.50 26.72 25.01
C GLU A 227 32.08 27.08 24.56
N ARG A 228 31.94 28.10 23.72
CA ARG A 228 30.66 28.56 23.16
C ARG A 228 30.70 28.46 21.63
N ILE A 229 29.67 27.86 21.06
CA ILE A 229 29.50 27.79 19.59
C ILE A 229 28.27 28.62 19.22
N ARG A 230 28.51 29.72 18.49
CA ARG A 230 27.45 30.56 17.96
C ARG A 230 27.03 30.07 16.60
N ILE A 231 25.71 29.85 16.40
CA ILE A 231 25.12 29.30 15.16
C ILE A 231 23.95 30.16 14.69
N PRO A 232 23.80 30.40 13.36
CA PRO A 232 22.61 31.05 12.81
C PRO A 232 21.40 30.12 12.86
N VAL A 233 20.24 30.64 13.32
CA VAL A 233 19.02 29.80 13.39
C VAL A 233 17.82 30.48 12.76
N LEU A 234 17.07 29.70 12.00
CA LEU A 234 15.75 30.01 11.48
C LEU A 234 14.71 29.22 12.30
N ILE A 235 13.77 29.93 12.93
CA ILE A 235 12.81 29.32 13.87
C ILE A 235 11.44 29.12 13.17
N SER A 236 10.77 28.00 13.42
CA SER A 236 9.39 27.80 12.99
C SER A 236 8.45 28.78 13.70
N ASN A 237 7.50 29.36 12.98
CA ASN A 237 6.45 30.20 13.59
C ASN A 237 5.28 29.36 14.15
N HIS A 238 5.35 28.02 14.03
CA HIS A 238 4.35 27.08 14.52
C HIS A 238 4.85 26.30 15.73
N ASP A 239 3.97 26.17 16.71
CA ASP A 239 4.11 25.26 17.85
C ASP A 239 3.08 24.11 17.70
N PHE A 240 3.56 22.87 17.78
CA PHE A 240 2.72 21.67 17.59
C PHE A 240 2.36 20.95 18.90
N GLY A 241 2.83 21.45 20.06
CA GLY A 241 2.58 20.86 21.37
C GLY A 241 1.31 21.39 22.04
N ASP A 242 0.77 20.59 22.95
CA ASP A 242 -0.30 21.02 23.88
C ASP A 242 0.23 20.97 25.31
N GLU A 243 1.00 22.03 25.65
CA GLU A 243 1.71 22.16 26.91
C GLU A 243 1.37 23.48 27.58
N ALA A 244 1.49 23.54 28.91
CA ALA A 244 1.28 24.76 29.68
C ALA A 244 2.18 24.80 30.91
N ILE A 245 2.57 26.00 31.29
CA ILE A 245 3.23 26.27 32.56
C ILE A 245 2.30 27.07 33.46
N VAL A 246 2.18 26.65 34.72
CA VAL A 246 1.35 27.31 35.72
C VAL A 246 2.22 27.69 36.90
N TYR A 247 2.22 28.97 37.25
CA TYR A 247 2.84 29.49 38.47
C TYR A 247 1.73 29.77 39.48
N ARG A 248 1.78 29.11 40.65
CA ARG A 248 0.89 29.36 41.79
C ARG A 248 1.71 29.96 42.88
N PHE A 249 1.28 31.17 43.34
CA PHE A 249 1.92 31.89 44.42
C PHE A 249 1.07 31.74 45.69
N GLU A 250 1.71 31.35 46.80
CA GLU A 250 1.10 31.22 48.08
C GLU A 250 1.92 31.97 49.12
N LYS A 251 1.31 32.78 49.95
CA LYS A 251 1.92 33.45 51.12
C LYS A 251 1.91 32.49 52.30
N LEU A 252 3.07 32.16 52.84
CA LEU A 252 3.16 31.28 53.99
C LEU A 252 2.76 32.00 55.25
N SER A 253 2.03 31.32 56.14
CA SER A 253 1.53 31.83 57.40
C SER A 253 2.63 31.97 58.46
N LEU A 254 3.55 32.90 58.18
CA LEU A 254 4.72 33.20 59.02
C LEU A 254 4.68 34.67 59.41
N PRO A 255 5.09 35.07 60.68
CA PRO A 255 5.15 36.45 61.09
C PRO A 255 6.31 37.14 60.36
N PHE A 256 5.99 38.16 59.51
CA PHE A 256 6.96 38.85 58.63
C PHE A 256 6.71 40.33 58.44
N ALA A 257 5.87 40.97 59.33
CA ALA A 257 5.41 42.35 59.15
C ALA A 257 6.39 43.40 59.65
N THR A 258 7.23 43.10 60.65
CA THR A 258 8.18 44.04 61.24
C THR A 258 9.60 43.54 61.12
N PRO A 259 10.63 44.42 61.14
CA PRO A 259 12.04 43.96 61.02
C PRO A 259 12.43 42.90 62.05
N ARG A 260 11.93 43.01 63.27
CA ARG A 260 12.19 42.05 64.36
C ARG A 260 11.55 40.65 64.03
N GLN A 261 10.33 40.68 63.54
CA GLN A 261 9.67 39.43 63.10
C GLN A 261 10.40 38.78 61.91
N VAL A 262 10.87 39.61 60.97
CA VAL A 262 11.66 39.10 59.81
C VAL A 262 12.89 38.34 60.29
N GLU A 263 13.73 38.96 61.16
CA GLU A 263 14.97 38.41 61.70
C GLU A 263 14.68 37.08 62.46
N GLN A 264 13.69 37.11 63.36
CA GLN A 264 13.30 35.91 64.14
C GLN A 264 12.77 34.80 63.28
N THR A 265 11.98 35.12 62.26
CA THR A 265 11.42 34.13 61.31
C THR A 265 12.48 33.51 60.44
N ILE A 266 13.40 34.31 59.89
CA ILE A 266 14.52 33.79 59.09
C ILE A 266 15.42 32.88 59.95
N GLN A 267 15.74 33.28 61.14
CA GLN A 267 16.49 32.41 62.08
C GLN A 267 15.72 31.12 62.38
N SER A 268 14.44 31.21 62.68
CA SER A 268 13.56 30.03 62.88
C SER A 268 13.47 29.09 61.67
N ILE A 269 13.44 29.61 60.46
CA ILE A 269 13.45 28.83 59.23
C ILE A 269 14.78 28.04 59.15
N ALA A 270 15.92 28.74 59.33
CA ALA A 270 17.23 28.10 59.27
C ALA A 270 17.38 27.00 60.35
N ASP A 271 17.00 27.31 61.60
CA ASP A 271 17.12 26.38 62.74
C ASP A 271 16.22 25.14 62.61
N LYS A 272 15.08 25.23 61.90
CA LYS A 272 14.11 24.13 61.70
C LYS A 272 14.36 23.34 60.43
N GLY A 273 15.44 23.60 59.70
CA GLY A 273 15.86 22.82 58.56
C GLY A 273 15.47 23.42 57.18
N GLY A 274 15.23 24.73 57.14
CA GLY A 274 15.05 25.46 55.89
C GLY A 274 13.87 25.02 55.05
N GLU A 275 14.14 24.62 53.84
CA GLU A 275 13.13 24.18 52.86
C GLU A 275 12.18 23.09 53.41
N LYS A 276 12.69 22.07 54.10
CA LYS A 276 11.85 21.01 54.72
C LYS A 276 10.84 21.55 55.71
N TYR A 277 11.23 22.62 56.47
CA TYR A 277 10.28 23.26 57.35
C TYR A 277 9.24 24.06 56.58
N LEU A 278 9.67 24.81 55.54
CA LEU A 278 8.76 25.62 54.67
C LEU A 278 7.70 24.75 53.99
N GLU A 279 8.03 23.52 53.62
CA GLU A 279 7.06 22.55 53.07
C GLU A 279 5.88 22.25 54.04
N THR A 280 6.12 22.32 55.32
CA THR A 280 5.09 22.01 56.35
C THR A 280 4.24 23.24 56.70
N VAL A 281 4.64 24.47 56.30
CA VAL A 281 3.91 25.69 56.59
C VAL A 281 2.74 25.89 55.68
N LYS A 282 1.57 26.18 56.25
CA LYS A 282 0.34 26.45 55.49
C LYS A 282 0.51 27.73 54.69
N GLY A 283 0.16 27.68 53.37
CA GLY A 283 0.09 28.83 52.50
C GLY A 283 -1.34 29.29 52.24
N GLU A 284 -1.46 30.62 51.97
CA GLU A 284 -2.69 31.21 51.47
C GLU A 284 -2.48 31.61 50.00
N PRO A 285 -3.40 31.30 49.07
CA PRO A 285 -3.25 31.58 47.66
C PRO A 285 -3.25 33.08 47.39
N VAL A 286 -2.26 33.56 46.64
CA VAL A 286 -2.11 34.97 46.28
C VAL A 286 -2.48 35.18 44.81
N LYS A 287 -1.94 34.35 43.94
CA LYS A 287 -2.12 34.49 42.48
C LYS A 287 -1.77 33.20 41.75
N THR A 288 -2.52 32.90 40.70
CA THR A 288 -2.19 31.86 39.72
C THR A 288 -2.03 32.47 38.34
N ILE A 289 -0.92 32.15 37.68
CA ILE A 289 -0.63 32.60 36.32
C ILE A 289 -0.38 31.39 35.46
N LYS A 290 -1.18 31.22 34.39
CA LYS A 290 -1.06 30.11 33.43
C LYS A 290 -0.68 30.64 32.04
N ARG A 291 0.27 29.98 31.37
CA ARG A 291 0.66 30.23 29.99
C ARG A 291 0.74 28.92 29.22
N THR A 292 0.09 28.89 28.07
CA THR A 292 0.21 27.76 27.14
C THR A 292 1.49 27.89 26.32
N SER A 293 1.99 26.75 25.79
CA SER A 293 3.19 26.74 24.95
C SER A 293 3.00 27.62 23.69
N HIS A 294 1.79 27.67 23.14
CA HIS A 294 1.41 28.57 22.05
C HIS A 294 1.58 30.06 22.42
N GLN A 295 1.10 30.45 23.61
CA GLN A 295 1.25 31.85 24.09
C GLN A 295 2.70 32.20 24.32
N ILE A 296 3.49 31.28 24.88
CA ILE A 296 4.96 31.48 25.07
C ILE A 296 5.62 31.62 23.70
N HIS A 297 5.25 30.82 22.70
CA HIS A 297 5.80 30.93 21.35
C HIS A 297 5.44 32.23 20.65
N GLU A 298 4.22 32.75 20.84
CA GLU A 298 3.80 34.08 20.40
C GLU A 298 4.66 35.21 21.05
N ASP A 299 4.98 35.06 22.34
CA ASP A 299 5.84 36.00 23.05
C ASP A 299 7.28 35.97 22.51
N VAL A 300 7.78 34.77 22.07
CA VAL A 300 9.06 34.65 21.34
C VAL A 300 9.05 35.44 20.02
N ILE A 301 7.99 35.26 19.21
CA ILE A 301 7.86 35.99 17.93
C ILE A 301 7.80 37.49 18.16
N LYS A 302 7.02 37.95 19.13
CA LYS A 302 6.94 39.38 19.50
C LYS A 302 8.29 39.94 19.95
N SER A 303 9.01 39.18 20.77
CA SER A 303 10.30 39.59 21.31
C SER A 303 11.38 39.70 20.24
N LEU A 304 11.46 38.75 19.31
CA LEU A 304 12.51 38.69 18.29
C LEU A 304 12.15 39.50 17.03
N ALA A 305 10.95 39.26 16.46
CA ALA A 305 10.53 39.91 15.22
C ALA A 305 9.86 41.27 15.41
N GLY A 306 9.44 41.63 16.64
CA GLY A 306 8.75 42.88 16.91
C GLY A 306 7.38 42.99 16.23
N VAL A 307 6.70 41.83 16.01
CA VAL A 307 5.39 41.73 15.35
C VAL A 307 4.48 40.79 16.16
N ASP A 308 3.25 41.20 16.38
CA ASP A 308 2.25 40.35 16.97
C ASP A 308 1.76 39.33 15.92
N PRO A 309 1.96 38.01 16.10
CA PRO A 309 1.66 37.01 15.08
C PRO A 309 0.16 36.86 14.80
N LYS A 310 -0.74 37.27 15.70
CA LYS A 310 -2.21 37.20 15.53
C LYS A 310 -2.73 38.37 14.71
N THR A 311 -2.17 39.57 14.95
CA THR A 311 -2.70 40.82 14.34
C THR A 311 -1.83 41.34 13.22
N GLY A 312 -0.60 40.85 13.06
CA GLY A 312 0.39 41.38 12.12
C GLY A 312 0.89 42.79 12.45
N LYS A 313 0.47 43.37 13.58
CA LYS A 313 0.84 44.74 13.97
C LYS A 313 2.21 44.75 14.63
N LYS A 314 2.91 45.87 14.49
CA LYS A 314 4.18 46.10 15.20
C LYS A 314 3.97 45.99 16.72
N ALA A 315 4.83 45.23 17.37
CA ALA A 315 4.91 45.06 18.81
C ALA A 315 6.25 45.59 19.33
N LEU A 316 6.34 45.88 20.61
CA LEU A 316 7.61 46.25 21.21
C LEU A 316 8.56 45.04 21.20
N ARG A 317 9.72 45.21 20.55
CA ARG A 317 10.77 44.19 20.59
C ARG A 317 11.43 44.24 21.97
N THR A 318 11.45 43.10 22.65
CA THR A 318 12.05 42.94 23.97
C THR A 318 13.14 41.90 23.92
N MET A 319 14.22 42.02 24.69
CA MET A 319 15.26 40.99 24.75
C MET A 319 14.96 39.96 25.87
N ASN A 320 13.75 39.48 25.89
CA ASN A 320 13.28 38.56 26.93
C ASN A 320 13.45 37.09 26.57
N VAL A 321 14.17 36.79 25.47
CA VAL A 321 14.42 35.41 25.00
C VAL A 321 15.89 35.12 25.19
N ASP A 322 16.18 34.07 25.95
CA ASP A 322 17.52 33.52 26.12
C ASP A 322 17.66 32.29 25.21
N LEU A 323 18.51 32.41 24.20
CA LEU A 323 18.79 31.36 23.22
C LEU A 323 20.12 30.62 23.48
N ASP A 324 20.76 30.88 24.60
CA ASP A 324 21.96 30.15 25.04
C ASP A 324 21.54 28.85 25.77
N SER A 325 22.08 27.73 25.34
CA SER A 325 21.73 26.44 25.91
C SER A 325 22.82 25.40 25.72
N PHE A 326 22.66 24.26 26.36
CA PHE A 326 23.47 23.06 26.13
C PHE A 326 22.70 22.05 25.29
N LEU A 327 23.44 21.30 24.49
CA LEU A 327 22.87 20.14 23.81
C LEU A 327 22.57 19.06 24.85
N ALA A 328 21.27 18.87 25.17
CA ALA A 328 20.86 18.00 26.25
C ALA A 328 20.70 16.53 25.80
N VAL A 329 20.14 16.31 24.62
CA VAL A 329 19.79 14.99 24.10
C VAL A 329 20.03 14.92 22.60
N LYS A 330 20.65 13.85 22.10
CA LYS A 330 20.72 13.54 20.66
C LYS A 330 19.52 12.70 20.25
N PRO A 331 19.07 12.79 19.00
CA PRO A 331 17.99 11.94 18.48
C PRO A 331 18.28 10.46 18.64
N SER A 332 17.23 9.69 18.82
CA SER A 332 17.34 8.23 18.98
C SER A 332 16.08 7.53 18.47
N ALA A 333 16.25 6.29 18.03
CA ALA A 333 15.18 5.49 17.44
C ALA A 333 14.27 4.85 18.48
N ILE A 334 13.04 4.55 18.07
CA ILE A 334 12.12 3.67 18.77
C ILE A 334 12.44 2.22 18.38
N GLU A 335 12.46 1.31 19.35
CA GLU A 335 12.66 -0.12 19.10
C GLU A 335 11.30 -0.80 18.97
N TYR A 336 10.98 -1.27 17.75
CA TYR A 336 9.73 -1.95 17.43
C TYR A 336 9.89 -3.46 17.46
N THR A 337 8.92 -4.15 18.07
CA THR A 337 8.82 -5.62 18.04
C THR A 337 7.48 -6.00 17.39
N ALA A 338 7.52 -6.82 16.34
CA ALA A 338 6.30 -7.27 15.66
C ALA A 338 5.48 -8.19 16.60
N VAL A 339 4.19 -7.91 16.71
CA VAL A 339 3.23 -8.67 17.51
C VAL A 339 1.98 -9.00 16.69
N GLN A 340 1.15 -9.90 17.23
CA GLN A 340 -0.13 -10.18 16.62
C GLN A 340 -1.11 -9.04 16.89
N SER A 341 -1.79 -8.56 15.82
CA SER A 341 -2.83 -7.55 15.95
C SER A 341 -4.04 -8.10 16.72
N PRO A 342 -4.65 -7.33 17.64
CA PRO A 342 -5.90 -7.72 18.28
C PRO A 342 -7.07 -7.79 17.27
N PHE A 343 -6.98 -7.08 16.14
CA PHE A 343 -7.97 -7.09 15.05
C PHE A 343 -7.26 -7.23 13.69
N PRO A 344 -6.77 -8.45 13.31
CA PRO A 344 -5.95 -8.66 12.11
C PRO A 344 -6.64 -8.33 10.79
N ASP A 345 -7.97 -8.41 10.75
CA ASP A 345 -8.78 -8.07 9.56
C ASP A 345 -8.81 -6.58 9.30
N HIS A 346 -8.67 -5.75 10.34
CA HIS A 346 -8.66 -4.30 10.25
C HIS A 346 -7.22 -3.76 10.18
N TRP A 347 -6.35 -4.18 11.11
CA TRP A 347 -4.94 -3.82 11.15
C TRP A 347 -4.05 -5.04 10.95
N LYS A 348 -3.46 -5.12 9.77
CA LYS A 348 -2.57 -6.23 9.41
C LYS A 348 -1.21 -6.15 10.08
N PHE A 349 -0.76 -4.94 10.45
CA PHE A 349 0.54 -4.69 11.05
C PHE A 349 0.36 -4.12 12.45
N ALA A 350 0.95 -4.82 13.41
CA ALA A 350 0.94 -4.46 14.81
C ALA A 350 2.35 -4.62 15.39
N TYR A 351 2.75 -3.64 16.19
CA TYR A 351 4.05 -3.59 16.81
C TYR A 351 3.92 -3.22 18.29
N ASN A 352 4.87 -3.65 19.10
CA ASN A 352 5.06 -3.23 20.48
C ASN A 352 6.32 -2.39 20.57
N ILE A 353 6.35 -1.38 21.44
CA ILE A 353 7.51 -0.56 21.76
C ILE A 353 7.96 -0.81 23.18
N LEU A 354 9.24 -0.57 23.45
CA LEU A 354 9.83 -0.77 24.77
C LEU A 354 9.96 0.56 25.52
N PRO A 355 9.54 0.62 26.79
CA PRO A 355 9.79 1.78 27.63
C PRO A 355 11.24 1.77 28.14
N HIS A 356 11.87 2.93 28.16
CA HIS A 356 13.21 3.14 28.65
C HIS A 356 13.24 4.07 29.86
N LYS A 357 14.10 3.77 30.85
CA LYS A 357 14.46 4.71 31.90
C LYS A 357 15.56 5.63 31.38
N THR A 358 15.33 6.93 31.41
CA THR A 358 16.33 7.94 30.99
C THR A 358 17.20 8.35 32.17
N ARG A 359 18.25 9.15 31.90
CA ARG A 359 19.03 9.84 32.94
C ARG A 359 18.60 11.31 33.09
N SER A 360 17.57 11.72 32.37
CA SER A 360 17.06 13.10 32.41
C SER A 360 16.18 13.29 33.65
N PRO A 361 16.44 14.28 34.50
CA PRO A 361 15.54 14.60 35.62
C PRO A 361 14.15 15.07 35.15
N LEU A 362 14.11 15.82 34.02
CA LEU A 362 12.87 16.36 33.47
C LEU A 362 12.00 15.28 32.81
N PHE A 363 12.63 14.28 32.19
CA PHE A 363 11.94 13.22 31.45
C PHE A 363 12.48 11.84 31.88
N PRO A 364 12.13 11.35 33.08
CA PRO A 364 12.75 10.14 33.66
C PRO A 364 12.42 8.85 32.90
N TYR A 365 11.38 8.83 32.09
CA TYR A 365 10.95 7.71 31.27
C TYR A 365 10.53 8.14 29.86
N GLY A 366 10.66 7.23 28.90
CA GLY A 366 10.24 7.45 27.53
C GLY A 366 10.25 6.16 26.71
N TYR A 367 10.03 6.26 25.42
CA TYR A 367 9.94 5.12 24.48
C TYR A 367 11.12 5.08 23.50
N ARG A 368 12.05 6.02 23.63
CA ARG A 368 13.25 6.11 22.79
C ARG A 368 14.48 5.76 23.62
N LYS A 369 15.44 5.13 22.98
CA LYS A 369 16.71 4.78 23.64
C LYS A 369 17.40 6.05 24.15
N PRO A 370 17.77 6.13 25.42
CA PRO A 370 18.39 7.34 25.95
C PRO A 370 19.73 7.66 25.26
N ASN A 371 19.84 8.86 24.70
CA ASN A 371 21.05 9.40 24.10
C ASN A 371 21.34 10.79 24.69
N VAL A 372 21.58 10.80 26.01
CA VAL A 372 21.81 12.01 26.78
C VAL A 372 23.25 12.46 26.61
N VAL A 373 23.44 13.74 26.37
CA VAL A 373 24.75 14.37 26.28
C VAL A 373 25.16 14.86 27.68
N ASP A 374 26.43 14.64 28.05
CA ASP A 374 26.95 15.13 29.29
C ASP A 374 27.14 16.66 29.22
N PRO A 375 26.45 17.46 30.05
CA PRO A 375 26.54 18.90 30.04
C PRO A 375 27.98 19.44 30.27
N ASP A 376 28.79 18.76 31.08
CA ASP A 376 30.15 19.17 31.41
C ASP A 376 31.10 19.01 30.21
N SER A 377 30.77 18.19 29.24
CA SER A 377 31.55 17.94 28.02
C SER A 377 30.99 18.67 26.79
N SER A 378 29.83 19.31 26.91
CA SER A 378 29.15 19.97 25.78
C SER A 378 29.40 21.49 25.77
N PRO A 379 29.74 22.08 24.60
CA PRO A 379 29.84 23.53 24.50
C PRO A 379 28.48 24.20 24.71
N ILE A 380 28.47 25.42 25.16
CA ILE A 380 27.27 26.26 25.14
C ILE A 380 26.94 26.59 23.68
N VAL A 381 25.73 26.29 23.26
CA VAL A 381 25.21 26.65 21.95
C VAL A 381 24.47 27.97 22.04
N SER A 382 24.98 28.99 21.35
CA SER A 382 24.40 30.33 21.25
C SER A 382 23.69 30.45 19.92
N ALA A 383 22.36 30.43 19.93
CA ALA A 383 21.57 30.46 18.70
C ALA A 383 21.29 31.92 18.28
N ASP A 384 21.93 32.36 17.20
CA ASP A 384 21.70 33.70 16.61
C ASP A 384 20.45 33.64 15.71
N TRP A 385 19.39 34.28 16.12
CA TRP A 385 18.16 34.32 15.34
C TRP A 385 18.31 35.12 14.05
N VAL A 386 18.00 34.50 12.89
CA VAL A 386 18.02 35.14 11.58
C VAL A 386 16.64 35.37 10.99
N GLY A 387 15.62 34.63 11.45
CA GLY A 387 14.25 34.82 10.99
C GLY A 387 13.29 33.72 11.46
N PHE A 388 12.02 33.87 11.08
CA PHE A 388 10.97 32.88 11.24
C PHE A 388 10.53 32.37 9.89
N TYR A 389 10.12 31.06 9.83
CA TYR A 389 9.49 30.45 8.67
C TYR A 389 8.15 29.82 9.03
N ASP A 390 7.24 29.76 8.04
CA ASP A 390 5.92 29.18 8.17
C ASP A 390 5.87 27.81 7.50
N PRO A 391 5.81 26.70 8.24
CA PRO A 391 5.78 25.36 7.68
C PRO A 391 4.50 25.07 6.86
N THR A 392 3.45 25.89 6.98
CA THR A 392 2.21 25.72 6.21
C THR A 392 2.32 26.22 4.77
N GLN A 393 3.29 27.09 4.49
CA GLN A 393 3.55 27.69 3.17
C GLN A 393 4.54 26.87 2.33
N LEU A 394 5.06 25.78 2.86
CA LEU A 394 5.96 24.90 2.13
C LEU A 394 5.24 24.23 0.94
N ARG A 395 5.98 24.05 -0.16
CA ARG A 395 5.51 23.40 -1.39
C ARG A 395 5.55 21.87 -1.24
N LEU A 396 4.70 21.33 -0.40
CA LEU A 396 4.56 19.91 -0.17
C LEU A 396 3.33 19.38 -0.92
N PRO A 397 3.42 18.21 -1.58
CA PRO A 397 2.25 17.52 -2.12
C PRO A 397 1.23 17.29 -0.99
N LYS A 398 -0.03 17.62 -1.25
CA LYS A 398 -1.12 17.50 -0.27
C LYS A 398 -2.05 16.32 -0.56
N ASP A 399 -1.58 15.30 -1.28
CA ASP A 399 -2.38 14.12 -1.57
C ASP A 399 -2.23 13.08 -0.45
N PRO A 400 -3.26 12.85 0.38
CA PRO A 400 -3.16 11.94 1.51
C PRO A 400 -2.87 10.49 1.12
N LEU A 401 -3.13 10.10 -0.15
CA LEU A 401 -2.89 8.73 -0.63
C LEU A 401 -1.42 8.43 -0.98
N THR A 402 -0.60 9.47 -1.13
CA THR A 402 0.83 9.36 -1.50
C THR A 402 1.71 10.26 -0.63
N GLU A 403 1.15 10.85 0.42
CA GLU A 403 1.90 11.70 1.35
C GLU A 403 3.02 10.90 2.01
N LEU A 404 4.23 11.46 1.94
CA LEU A 404 5.37 10.96 2.71
C LEU A 404 5.45 11.74 4.03
N PRO A 405 5.85 11.11 5.12
CA PRO A 405 6.10 11.83 6.36
C PRO A 405 7.17 12.90 6.14
N MET A 406 6.81 14.14 6.42
CA MET A 406 7.72 15.30 6.37
C MET A 406 8.02 15.80 7.78
N GLN A 407 8.56 14.93 8.60
CA GLN A 407 8.85 15.16 10.02
C GLN A 407 9.81 16.32 10.25
N THR A 408 10.55 16.73 9.22
CA THR A 408 11.34 17.96 9.28
C THR A 408 10.48 19.22 9.54
N TYR A 409 9.18 19.18 9.19
CA TYR A 409 8.30 20.33 9.21
C TYR A 409 6.94 20.12 9.86
N ARG A 410 6.51 18.87 10.01
CA ARG A 410 5.21 18.53 10.59
C ARG A 410 5.33 17.24 11.42
N PRO A 411 4.66 17.16 12.58
CA PRO A 411 4.63 15.93 13.35
C PRO A 411 3.87 14.83 12.57
N PRO A 412 4.16 13.55 12.82
CA PRO A 412 3.39 12.46 12.25
C PRO A 412 1.94 12.49 12.75
N THR A 413 1.04 11.95 11.94
CA THR A 413 -0.37 11.79 12.33
C THR A 413 -0.54 10.45 13.03
N ALA A 414 -1.12 10.49 14.24
CA ALA A 414 -1.43 9.30 15.03
C ALA A 414 -2.75 9.45 15.76
N GLU A 415 -3.46 8.34 15.94
CA GLU A 415 -4.76 8.30 16.61
C GLU A 415 -4.81 7.18 17.67
N TRP A 416 -5.29 7.48 18.85
CA TRP A 416 -5.56 6.49 19.89
C TRP A 416 -6.83 5.75 19.56
N VAL A 417 -6.72 4.48 19.16
CA VAL A 417 -7.82 3.66 18.63
C VAL A 417 -8.34 2.60 19.57
N LEU A 418 -7.46 2.00 20.41
CA LEU A 418 -7.86 0.99 21.40
C LEU A 418 -7.20 1.29 22.75
N ASN A 419 -7.93 1.07 23.84
CA ASN A 419 -7.38 1.19 25.19
C ASN A 419 -6.53 -0.05 25.57
N ALA A 420 -5.90 -0.06 26.77
CA ALA A 420 -5.10 -1.15 27.29
C ALA A 420 -5.84 -2.51 27.37
N LYS A 421 -7.17 -2.51 27.33
CA LYS A 421 -8.01 -3.72 27.33
C LYS A 421 -8.48 -4.13 25.94
N ASN A 422 -7.87 -3.58 24.88
CA ASN A 422 -8.26 -3.78 23.47
C ASN A 422 -9.69 -3.35 23.14
N GLN A 423 -10.27 -2.42 23.91
CA GLN A 423 -11.60 -1.89 23.63
C GLN A 423 -11.48 -0.64 22.76
N PRO A 424 -12.34 -0.48 21.73
CA PRO A 424 -12.30 0.66 20.83
C PRO A 424 -12.54 1.99 21.55
N ILE A 425 -11.77 2.99 21.19
CA ILE A 425 -11.99 4.40 21.55
C ILE A 425 -12.86 5.01 20.44
N ASN A 426 -14.06 5.45 20.80
CA ASN A 426 -15.02 5.97 19.83
C ASN A 426 -15.55 7.36 20.26
N PRO A 427 -15.28 8.43 19.47
CA PRO A 427 -14.39 8.45 18.29
C PRO A 427 -12.92 8.29 18.68
N PRO A 428 -12.04 7.85 17.76
CA PRO A 428 -10.59 7.85 17.96
C PRO A 428 -10.07 9.24 18.34
N LYS A 429 -9.08 9.31 19.23
CA LYS A 429 -8.52 10.57 19.69
C LYS A 429 -7.17 10.82 19.02
N LYS A 430 -6.99 12.04 18.52
CA LYS A 430 -5.71 12.46 17.93
C LYS A 430 -4.63 12.47 19.00
N VAL A 431 -3.49 11.85 18.69
CA VAL A 431 -2.28 11.94 19.52
C VAL A 431 -1.48 13.17 19.11
N VAL A 432 -1.01 13.95 20.10
CA VAL A 432 -0.30 15.21 19.91
C VAL A 432 1.17 15.02 20.24
N ALA A 433 2.03 15.63 19.44
CA ALA A 433 3.48 15.61 19.69
C ALA A 433 3.84 16.44 20.93
N THR A 434 4.72 15.93 21.77
CA THR A 434 5.19 16.60 22.99
C THR A 434 6.62 17.14 22.84
N SER A 435 7.03 18.02 23.73
CA SER A 435 8.45 18.50 23.83
C SER A 435 9.38 17.45 24.44
N ASN A 436 8.86 16.32 24.96
CA ASN A 436 9.67 15.26 25.52
C ASN A 436 10.52 14.58 24.42
N PRO A 437 11.87 14.69 24.44
CA PRO A 437 12.75 14.07 23.44
C PRO A 437 12.66 12.56 23.38
N PHE A 438 12.16 11.92 24.42
CA PHE A 438 11.99 10.47 24.53
C PHE A 438 10.55 10.02 24.35
N GLY A 439 9.66 10.96 23.99
CA GLY A 439 8.23 10.68 23.74
C GLY A 439 8.01 9.73 22.57
N PHE A 440 6.83 9.13 22.51
CA PHE A 440 6.40 8.30 21.39
C PHE A 440 6.32 9.12 20.09
N ILE A 441 5.62 10.26 20.13
CA ILE A 441 5.61 11.24 19.04
C ILE A 441 6.33 12.50 19.51
N THR A 442 7.36 12.91 18.75
CA THR A 442 8.12 14.13 19.01
C THR A 442 7.75 15.25 18.06
N GLN A 443 7.97 16.47 18.50
CA GLN A 443 7.82 17.65 17.64
C GLN A 443 8.88 17.66 16.53
N PRO A 444 8.56 18.21 15.33
CA PRO A 444 9.55 18.42 14.28
C PRO A 444 10.61 19.43 14.75
N PRO A 445 11.77 19.52 14.06
CA PRO A 445 12.75 20.55 14.35
C PRO A 445 12.12 21.95 14.30
N ALA A 446 12.11 22.61 15.45
CA ALA A 446 11.64 24.00 15.55
C ALA A 446 12.71 25.02 15.13
N MET A 447 13.99 24.63 15.17
CA MET A 447 15.12 25.44 14.75
C MET A 447 15.86 24.77 13.60
N LEU A 448 16.08 25.50 12.51
CA LEU A 448 16.91 25.10 11.38
C LEU A 448 18.18 25.92 11.35
N THR A 449 19.30 25.27 11.05
CA THR A 449 20.62 25.91 10.92
C THR A 449 21.36 25.40 9.69
N THR A 450 22.59 25.86 9.44
CA THR A 450 23.40 25.42 8.30
C THR A 450 24.10 24.09 8.54
N LEU A 451 24.55 23.42 7.48
CA LEU A 451 25.39 22.21 7.61
C LEU A 451 26.75 22.50 8.26
N LYS A 452 27.29 23.70 8.08
CA LYS A 452 28.49 24.16 8.79
C LYS A 452 28.27 24.13 10.32
N ALA A 453 27.15 24.66 10.79
CA ALA A 453 26.78 24.61 12.20
C ALA A 453 26.56 23.17 12.70
N ALA A 454 25.91 22.34 11.89
CA ALA A 454 25.72 20.92 12.22
C ALA A 454 27.06 20.17 12.35
N ALA A 455 28.02 20.42 11.46
CA ALA A 455 29.37 19.84 11.57
C ALA A 455 30.14 20.34 12.79
N ALA A 456 29.99 21.64 13.14
CA ALA A 456 30.60 22.18 14.35
C ALA A 456 30.09 21.55 15.65
N LEU A 457 28.81 21.15 15.69
CA LEU A 457 28.16 20.57 16.88
C LEU A 457 28.20 19.03 16.92
N SER A 458 28.13 18.38 15.76
CA SER A 458 27.99 16.91 15.67
C SER A 458 29.23 16.20 15.10
N GLY A 459 30.28 16.94 14.69
CA GLY A 459 31.53 16.39 14.16
C GLY A 459 31.49 15.98 12.69
N ASP A 460 32.32 14.99 12.31
CA ASP A 460 32.66 14.68 10.91
C ASP A 460 31.52 14.09 10.06
N LYS A 461 30.50 13.50 10.70
CA LYS A 461 29.37 12.84 10.02
C LYS A 461 28.04 13.39 10.51
N PRO A 462 27.77 14.70 10.29
CA PRO A 462 26.62 15.37 10.89
C PRO A 462 25.28 15.01 10.23
N ILE A 463 25.29 14.54 8.96
CA ILE A 463 24.07 14.38 8.17
C ILE A 463 23.37 13.08 8.53
N SER A 464 22.09 13.17 8.85
CA SER A 464 21.21 12.05 9.21
C SER A 464 20.61 11.37 7.99
N ALA A 465 20.20 12.16 7.00
CA ALA A 465 19.64 11.66 5.76
C ALA A 465 19.79 12.66 4.62
N ILE A 466 19.72 12.18 3.36
CA ILE A 466 19.71 13.04 2.17
C ILE A 466 18.46 12.71 1.36
N ARG A 467 17.61 13.71 1.10
CA ARG A 467 16.40 13.58 0.28
C ARG A 467 16.72 14.01 -1.14
N ILE A 468 16.48 13.11 -2.11
CA ILE A 468 16.94 13.27 -3.49
C ILE A 468 15.77 13.37 -4.45
N LYS A 469 15.85 14.34 -5.39
CA LYS A 469 15.06 14.39 -6.61
C LYS A 469 15.90 13.93 -7.79
N VAL A 470 15.40 12.98 -8.57
CA VAL A 470 16.07 12.42 -9.75
C VAL A 470 15.60 13.16 -11.00
N ALA A 471 16.55 13.52 -11.86
CA ALA A 471 16.24 14.23 -13.10
C ALA A 471 15.48 13.34 -14.10
N GLY A 472 14.41 13.85 -14.72
CA GLY A 472 13.68 13.19 -15.81
C GLY A 472 12.83 11.97 -15.38
N VAL A 473 12.41 11.91 -14.11
CA VAL A 473 11.47 10.91 -13.57
C VAL A 473 10.13 11.60 -13.32
N ASN A 474 9.34 11.77 -14.40
CA ASN A 474 8.07 12.51 -14.34
C ASN A 474 6.83 11.60 -14.53
N GLU A 475 7.03 10.38 -15.04
CA GLU A 475 5.95 9.46 -15.39
C GLU A 475 6.14 8.09 -14.73
N LEU A 476 5.01 7.46 -14.38
CA LEU A 476 4.98 6.09 -13.87
C LEU A 476 5.14 5.10 -15.03
N ASN A 477 6.36 4.68 -15.29
CA ASN A 477 6.69 3.67 -16.28
C ASN A 477 7.95 2.89 -15.89
N GLU A 478 8.24 1.79 -16.60
CA GLU A 478 9.40 0.94 -16.33
C GLU A 478 10.73 1.69 -16.49
N LYS A 479 10.80 2.66 -17.42
CA LYS A 479 12.00 3.46 -17.66
C LYS A 479 12.33 4.35 -16.46
N SER A 480 11.30 5.00 -15.88
CA SER A 480 11.46 5.81 -14.66
C SER A 480 11.88 4.95 -13.47
N GLN A 481 11.25 3.79 -13.30
CA GLN A 481 11.61 2.86 -12.21
C GLN A 481 13.05 2.35 -12.35
N SER A 482 13.44 1.89 -13.55
CA SER A 482 14.82 1.45 -13.83
C SER A 482 15.84 2.57 -13.59
N LYS A 483 15.47 3.83 -13.90
CA LYS A 483 16.33 4.98 -13.63
C LYS A 483 16.50 5.24 -12.13
N LEU A 484 15.40 5.18 -11.35
CA LEU A 484 15.46 5.31 -9.89
C LEU A 484 16.35 4.22 -9.27
N GLU A 485 16.18 2.97 -9.70
CA GLU A 485 16.99 1.84 -9.22
C GLU A 485 18.47 1.99 -9.59
N LYS A 486 18.76 2.48 -10.81
CA LYS A 486 20.14 2.75 -11.23
C LYS A 486 20.79 3.82 -10.36
N VAL A 487 20.10 4.93 -10.11
CA VAL A 487 20.61 6.04 -9.28
C VAL A 487 20.80 5.57 -7.84
N ALA A 488 19.83 4.84 -7.26
CA ALA A 488 19.96 4.30 -5.91
C ALA A 488 21.17 3.37 -5.78
N LYS A 489 21.34 2.40 -6.69
CA LYS A 489 22.51 1.49 -6.71
C LYS A 489 23.84 2.22 -6.92
N GLU A 490 23.85 3.29 -7.72
CA GLU A 490 25.05 4.08 -7.94
C GLU A 490 25.45 4.86 -6.67
N ILE A 491 24.46 5.40 -5.94
CA ILE A 491 24.68 6.04 -4.64
C ILE A 491 25.25 5.03 -3.65
N GLU A 492 24.62 3.86 -3.51
CA GLU A 492 25.09 2.80 -2.61
C GLU A 492 26.52 2.36 -2.91
N LYS A 493 26.83 2.18 -4.21
CA LYS A 493 28.16 1.75 -4.66
C LYS A 493 29.24 2.78 -4.39
N ARG A 494 28.95 4.09 -4.60
CA ARG A 494 29.93 5.16 -4.43
C ARG A 494 30.15 5.56 -2.98
N THR A 495 29.10 5.53 -2.17
CA THR A 495 29.12 6.09 -0.82
C THR A 495 29.06 5.05 0.30
N GLY A 496 28.66 3.81 0.00
CA GLY A 496 28.40 2.77 1.00
C GLY A 496 27.16 3.00 1.88
N LEU A 497 26.34 4.00 1.53
CA LEU A 497 25.09 4.35 2.24
C LEU A 497 23.93 3.49 1.73
N ALA A 498 22.81 3.47 2.47
CA ALA A 498 21.56 2.86 2.03
C ALA A 498 20.71 3.88 1.26
N ALA A 499 20.11 3.46 0.13
CA ALA A 499 19.29 4.33 -0.73
C ALA A 499 17.93 3.69 -1.00
N ASP A 500 16.87 4.24 -0.40
CA ASP A 500 15.50 3.72 -0.50
C ASP A 500 14.67 4.57 -1.46
N ILE A 501 13.99 3.92 -2.41
CA ILE A 501 13.10 4.60 -3.37
C ILE A 501 11.77 4.88 -2.67
N THR A 502 11.47 6.17 -2.47
CA THR A 502 10.27 6.67 -1.81
C THR A 502 9.19 7.15 -2.77
N LEU A 503 9.55 7.48 -4.02
CA LEU A 503 8.58 7.86 -5.04
C LEU A 503 7.60 6.71 -5.33
N GLY A 504 6.31 7.00 -5.32
CA GLY A 504 5.26 6.01 -5.50
C GLY A 504 4.97 5.16 -4.26
N SER A 505 5.39 5.62 -3.10
CA SER A 505 4.98 5.04 -1.81
C SER A 505 3.57 5.47 -1.44
N SER A 506 2.95 4.79 -0.49
CA SER A 506 1.62 5.10 0.01
C SER A 506 1.52 4.87 1.51
N PRO A 507 0.77 5.71 2.24
CA PRO A 507 0.45 5.47 3.63
C PRO A 507 -0.23 4.11 3.82
N GLN A 508 0.17 3.44 4.89
CA GLN A 508 -0.37 2.17 5.33
C GLN A 508 -0.61 2.20 6.83
N PRO A 509 -1.86 2.08 7.30
CA PRO A 509 -2.16 2.03 8.72
C PRO A 509 -1.45 0.87 9.41
N ALA A 510 -0.82 1.16 10.54
CA ALA A 510 -0.24 0.18 11.46
C ALA A 510 -0.60 0.59 12.88
N ILE A 511 -0.78 -0.37 13.78
CA ILE A 511 -1.02 -0.09 15.18
C ILE A 511 0.22 -0.38 16.03
N VAL A 512 0.47 0.50 16.98
CA VAL A 512 1.58 0.41 17.91
C VAL A 512 1.04 0.34 19.33
N HIS A 513 1.41 -0.70 20.06
CA HIS A 513 1.09 -0.82 21.47
C HIS A 513 2.06 0.00 22.30
N VAL A 514 1.53 0.94 23.06
CA VAL A 514 2.27 1.84 23.94
C VAL A 514 2.10 1.40 25.39
N PRO A 515 3.07 0.67 25.96
CA PRO A 515 2.99 0.13 27.31
C PRO A 515 3.19 1.20 28.38
N LYS A 516 2.96 0.84 29.65
CA LYS A 516 3.25 1.68 30.81
C LYS A 516 4.75 2.07 30.86
N ALA A 517 5.06 3.34 31.10
CA ALA A 517 6.42 3.85 31.27
C ALA A 517 6.54 4.62 32.60
N GLY A 518 7.13 4.02 33.61
CA GLY A 518 7.24 4.61 34.94
C GLY A 518 5.88 4.93 35.57
N ASN A 519 5.63 6.22 35.83
CA ASN A 519 4.34 6.71 36.37
C ASN A 519 3.28 6.97 35.28
N GLN A 520 3.69 6.96 34.00
CA GLN A 520 2.73 7.10 32.90
C GLN A 520 1.93 5.82 32.73
N PRO A 521 0.57 5.89 32.62
CA PRO A 521 -0.27 4.71 32.45
C PRO A 521 -0.04 4.07 31.09
N GLU A 522 -0.45 2.82 30.94
CA GLU A 522 -0.52 2.17 29.64
C GLU A 522 -1.61 2.82 28.79
N ILE A 523 -1.24 3.25 27.60
CA ILE A 523 -2.15 3.90 26.66
C ILE A 523 -2.98 2.84 25.92
N GLY A 524 -2.35 1.73 25.52
CA GLY A 524 -2.93 0.72 24.65
C GLY A 524 -2.42 0.89 23.21
N TRP A 525 -3.32 0.98 22.23
CA TRP A 525 -2.95 0.94 20.81
C TRP A 525 -3.19 2.29 20.13
N ILE A 526 -2.16 2.73 19.46
CA ILE A 526 -2.16 3.95 18.64
C ILE A 526 -2.04 3.53 17.17
N GLU A 527 -2.93 4.01 16.32
CA GLU A 527 -2.82 3.90 14.87
C GLU A 527 -1.90 4.99 14.33
N GLU A 528 -0.93 4.59 13.54
CA GLU A 528 -0.03 5.47 12.81
C GLU A 528 -0.07 5.17 11.31
N LEU A 529 0.16 6.22 10.52
CA LEU A 529 0.30 6.09 9.07
C LEU A 529 1.76 5.82 8.72
N TRP A 530 2.09 4.55 8.54
CA TRP A 530 3.39 4.12 8.07
C TRP A 530 3.48 4.23 6.55
N VAL A 531 4.68 4.16 5.99
CA VAL A 531 4.90 4.31 4.55
C VAL A 531 5.27 2.98 3.93
N ARG A 532 4.44 2.51 2.99
CA ARG A 532 4.73 1.34 2.15
C ARG A 532 5.54 1.74 0.94
N LEU A 533 6.81 1.35 0.88
CA LEU A 533 7.70 1.65 -0.24
C LEU A 533 7.27 0.94 -1.52
N GLY A 534 7.28 1.66 -2.64
CA GLY A 534 7.01 1.13 -3.97
C GLY A 534 5.55 0.67 -4.22
N ALA A 535 4.58 1.14 -3.43
CA ALA A 535 3.17 0.76 -3.54
C ALA A 535 2.61 1.01 -4.95
N SER A 536 2.81 2.21 -5.51
CA SER A 536 2.32 2.56 -6.86
C SER A 536 2.90 1.68 -7.95
N PHE A 537 4.20 1.40 -7.91
CA PHE A 537 4.85 0.56 -8.91
C PHE A 537 4.42 -0.91 -8.78
N THR A 538 4.23 -1.38 -7.56
CA THR A 538 3.70 -2.73 -7.32
C THR A 538 2.29 -2.86 -7.89
N ILE A 539 1.40 -1.88 -7.61
CA ILE A 539 0.04 -1.84 -8.15
C ILE A 539 0.07 -1.76 -9.69
N PHE A 540 0.91 -0.89 -10.25
CA PHE A 540 1.09 -0.73 -11.71
C PHE A 540 1.49 -2.04 -12.38
N THR A 541 2.53 -2.71 -11.87
CA THR A 541 3.05 -3.97 -12.43
C THR A 541 2.03 -5.10 -12.30
N GLN A 542 1.40 -5.25 -11.14
CA GLN A 542 0.37 -6.27 -10.91
C GLN A 542 -0.87 -6.04 -11.77
N THR A 543 -1.31 -4.78 -11.89
CA THR A 543 -2.42 -4.40 -12.77
C THR A 543 -2.10 -4.74 -14.22
N ARG A 544 -0.92 -4.36 -14.71
CA ARG A 544 -0.50 -4.64 -16.08
C ARG A 544 -0.40 -6.13 -16.36
N LEU A 545 0.23 -6.90 -15.47
CA LEU A 545 0.34 -8.36 -15.61
C LEU A 545 -1.03 -9.03 -15.54
N GLY A 546 -1.86 -8.64 -14.58
CA GLY A 546 -3.20 -9.18 -14.39
C GLY A 546 -4.08 -8.98 -15.63
N PHE A 547 -4.22 -7.75 -16.10
CA PHE A 547 -5.07 -7.46 -17.28
C PHE A 547 -4.50 -8.05 -18.58
N THR A 548 -3.19 -8.03 -18.78
CA THR A 548 -2.56 -8.68 -19.94
C THR A 548 -2.76 -10.20 -19.90
N GLY A 549 -2.62 -10.80 -18.72
CA GLY A 549 -2.88 -12.22 -18.48
C GLY A 549 -4.33 -12.61 -18.81
N ILE A 550 -5.30 -11.78 -18.39
CA ILE A 550 -6.72 -11.99 -18.68
C ILE A 550 -7.00 -11.98 -20.19
N ILE A 551 -6.47 -10.99 -20.91
CA ILE A 551 -6.63 -10.88 -22.36
C ILE A 551 -6.07 -12.13 -23.06
N LEU A 552 -4.84 -12.50 -22.73
CA LEU A 552 -4.19 -13.70 -23.28
C LEU A 552 -5.00 -14.95 -22.98
N ALA A 553 -5.51 -15.06 -21.76
CA ALA A 553 -6.36 -16.14 -21.32
C ALA A 553 -7.62 -16.30 -22.17
N VAL A 554 -8.35 -15.21 -22.39
CA VAL A 554 -9.58 -15.22 -23.20
C VAL A 554 -9.28 -15.63 -24.64
N ILE A 555 -8.19 -15.13 -25.21
CA ILE A 555 -7.77 -15.51 -26.57
C ILE A 555 -7.47 -17.01 -26.65
N LEU A 556 -6.73 -17.57 -25.67
CA LEU A 556 -6.42 -19.00 -25.62
C LEU A 556 -7.68 -19.86 -25.47
N VAL A 557 -8.64 -19.47 -24.61
CA VAL A 557 -9.94 -20.15 -24.48
C VAL A 557 -10.68 -20.13 -25.80
N ALA A 558 -10.75 -18.99 -26.47
CA ALA A 558 -11.43 -18.84 -27.75
C ALA A 558 -10.77 -19.70 -28.85
N ILE A 559 -9.43 -19.75 -28.90
CA ILE A 559 -8.71 -20.65 -29.83
C ILE A 559 -9.02 -22.12 -29.52
N ALA A 560 -9.00 -22.51 -28.24
CA ALA A 560 -9.32 -23.88 -27.81
C ALA A 560 -10.78 -24.26 -28.17
N TYR A 561 -11.72 -23.33 -28.01
CA TYR A 561 -13.12 -23.49 -28.44
C TYR A 561 -13.23 -23.78 -29.95
N VAL A 562 -12.61 -22.88 -30.75
CA VAL A 562 -12.64 -23.03 -32.23
C VAL A 562 -11.98 -24.34 -32.66
N PHE A 563 -10.85 -24.72 -32.04
CA PHE A 563 -10.20 -25.99 -32.28
C PHE A 563 -11.13 -27.16 -31.97
N ALA A 564 -11.74 -27.15 -30.76
CA ALA A 564 -12.67 -28.22 -30.34
C ALA A 564 -13.87 -28.39 -31.27
N THR A 565 -14.50 -27.27 -31.63
CA THR A 565 -15.69 -27.24 -32.52
C THR A 565 -15.35 -27.77 -33.91
N HIS A 566 -14.24 -27.31 -34.50
CA HIS A 566 -13.80 -27.82 -35.82
C HIS A 566 -13.33 -29.27 -35.77
N PHE A 567 -12.68 -29.69 -34.70
CA PHE A 567 -12.27 -31.09 -34.52
C PHE A 567 -13.47 -32.01 -34.41
N VAL A 568 -14.47 -31.64 -33.61
CA VAL A 568 -15.73 -32.38 -33.45
C VAL A 568 -16.48 -32.41 -34.78
N SER A 569 -16.55 -31.33 -35.52
CA SER A 569 -17.12 -31.28 -36.88
C SER A 569 -16.40 -32.22 -37.85
N LEU A 570 -15.06 -32.30 -37.77
CA LEU A 570 -14.23 -33.20 -38.54
C LEU A 570 -14.59 -34.68 -38.26
N LEU A 571 -14.67 -35.05 -36.97
CA LEU A 571 -15.02 -36.43 -36.57
C LEU A 571 -16.39 -36.82 -37.07
N ALA A 572 -17.36 -35.93 -36.97
CA ALA A 572 -18.74 -36.19 -37.47
C ALA A 572 -18.82 -36.39 -38.98
N ARG A 573 -17.92 -35.74 -39.72
CA ARG A 573 -17.86 -35.79 -41.19
C ARG A 573 -16.83 -36.79 -41.70
N ARG A 574 -16.21 -37.60 -40.79
CA ARG A 574 -15.13 -38.54 -41.15
C ARG A 574 -15.52 -39.52 -42.25
N LYS A 575 -16.78 -40.09 -42.22
CA LYS A 575 -17.29 -40.95 -43.26
C LYS A 575 -17.46 -40.23 -44.61
N GLN A 576 -18.00 -39.01 -44.59
CA GLN A 576 -18.16 -38.22 -45.82
C GLN A 576 -16.80 -37.91 -46.46
N PHE A 577 -15.79 -37.54 -45.62
CA PHE A 577 -14.43 -37.28 -46.09
C PHE A 577 -13.74 -38.53 -46.61
N ALA A 578 -14.00 -39.73 -46.00
CA ALA A 578 -13.48 -40.99 -46.47
C ALA A 578 -14.07 -41.39 -47.85
N VAL A 579 -15.35 -41.16 -48.08
CA VAL A 579 -15.99 -41.37 -49.38
C VAL A 579 -15.38 -40.39 -50.43
N LEU A 580 -15.21 -39.13 -50.12
CA LEU A 580 -14.59 -38.17 -51.04
C LEU A 580 -13.14 -38.55 -51.39
N LEU A 581 -12.36 -39.02 -50.41
CA LEU A 581 -11.01 -39.54 -50.64
C LEU A 581 -11.02 -40.79 -51.50
N ALA A 582 -11.99 -41.71 -51.32
CA ALA A 582 -12.14 -42.89 -52.13
C ALA A 582 -12.55 -42.59 -53.60
N ILE A 583 -13.26 -41.50 -53.86
CA ILE A 583 -13.63 -41.02 -55.20
C ILE A 583 -12.47 -40.21 -55.86
N GLY A 584 -11.32 -40.09 -55.21
CA GLY A 584 -10.11 -39.46 -55.79
C GLY A 584 -9.82 -38.01 -55.33
N TRP A 585 -10.53 -37.49 -54.34
CA TRP A 585 -10.17 -36.15 -53.78
C TRP A 585 -8.85 -36.25 -53.05
N ARG A 586 -7.97 -35.25 -53.28
CA ARG A 586 -6.71 -35.13 -52.55
C ARG A 586 -6.95 -34.61 -51.14
N PRO A 587 -6.21 -35.11 -50.11
CA PRO A 587 -6.34 -34.67 -48.73
C PRO A 587 -6.19 -33.11 -48.60
N GLY A 588 -5.31 -32.50 -49.42
CA GLY A 588 -5.13 -31.06 -49.46
C GLY A 588 -6.38 -30.27 -49.89
N ASN A 589 -7.24 -30.83 -50.72
CA ASN A 589 -8.50 -30.15 -51.11
C ASN A 589 -9.53 -30.17 -49.97
N LEU A 590 -9.57 -31.25 -49.19
CA LEU A 590 -10.41 -31.34 -47.99
C LEU A 590 -9.90 -30.42 -46.88
N MET A 591 -8.58 -30.31 -46.68
CA MET A 591 -7.97 -29.34 -45.77
C MET A 591 -8.36 -27.89 -46.14
N LYS A 592 -8.21 -27.54 -47.43
CA LYS A 592 -8.60 -26.20 -47.93
C LYS A 592 -10.08 -25.95 -47.70
N MET A 593 -10.95 -26.93 -47.84
CA MET A 593 -12.38 -26.80 -47.60
C MET A 593 -12.70 -26.52 -46.12
N VAL A 594 -12.15 -27.31 -45.20
CA VAL A 594 -12.38 -27.08 -43.76
C VAL A 594 -11.76 -25.75 -43.31
N PHE A 595 -10.58 -25.43 -43.85
CA PHE A 595 -9.95 -24.16 -43.56
C PHE A 595 -10.75 -22.97 -44.08
N LEU A 596 -11.28 -23.04 -45.30
CA LEU A 596 -12.16 -22.01 -45.88
C LEU A 596 -13.45 -21.88 -45.06
N GLU A 597 -14.02 -22.99 -44.61
CA GLU A 597 -15.22 -22.96 -43.75
C GLU A 597 -14.94 -22.14 -42.45
N SER A 598 -13.78 -22.40 -41.80
CA SER A 598 -13.34 -21.63 -40.61
C SER A 598 -13.07 -20.18 -40.94
N MET A 599 -12.44 -19.87 -42.09
CA MET A 599 -12.12 -18.48 -42.48
C MET A 599 -13.38 -17.65 -42.74
N ILE A 600 -14.45 -18.25 -43.32
CA ILE A 600 -15.72 -17.55 -43.52
C ILE A 600 -16.39 -17.20 -42.20
N ILE A 601 -16.35 -18.12 -41.23
CA ILE A 601 -16.87 -17.86 -39.87
C ILE A 601 -15.97 -16.85 -39.15
N GLY A 602 -14.64 -16.97 -39.27
CA GLY A 602 -13.67 -16.02 -38.71
C GLY A 602 -13.84 -14.62 -39.27
N LEU A 603 -14.13 -14.48 -40.59
CA LEU A 603 -14.44 -13.17 -41.20
C LEU A 603 -15.77 -12.61 -40.67
N PHE A 604 -16.78 -13.46 -40.49
CA PHE A 604 -18.03 -13.08 -39.86
C PHE A 604 -17.83 -12.58 -38.41
N VAL A 605 -17.03 -13.27 -37.62
CA VAL A 605 -16.66 -12.85 -36.26
C VAL A 605 -15.87 -11.55 -36.29
N ALA A 606 -14.94 -11.39 -37.21
CA ALA A 606 -14.16 -10.17 -37.37
C ALA A 606 -15.05 -8.96 -37.67
N VAL A 607 -15.98 -9.10 -38.62
CA VAL A 607 -16.92 -8.03 -38.98
C VAL A 607 -17.88 -7.74 -37.82
N LEU A 608 -18.38 -8.76 -37.13
CA LEU A 608 -19.27 -8.59 -35.98
C LEU A 608 -18.56 -7.92 -34.82
N SER A 609 -17.34 -8.36 -34.49
CA SER A 609 -16.50 -7.74 -33.47
C SER A 609 -16.16 -6.28 -33.81
N PHE A 610 -15.84 -6.01 -35.09
CA PHE A 610 -15.58 -4.65 -35.55
C PHE A 610 -16.83 -3.74 -35.41
N LEU A 611 -18.01 -4.27 -35.73
CA LEU A 611 -19.26 -3.51 -35.60
C LEU A 611 -19.63 -3.23 -34.15
N ILE A 612 -19.50 -4.24 -33.27
CA ILE A 612 -19.76 -4.09 -31.82
C ILE A 612 -18.80 -3.08 -31.22
N GLU A 613 -17.51 -3.25 -31.47
CA GLU A 613 -16.48 -2.36 -30.93
C GLU A 613 -16.56 -0.95 -31.55
N GLY A 614 -16.83 -0.86 -32.86
CA GLY A 614 -17.04 0.39 -33.54
C GLY A 614 -18.21 1.19 -32.97
N TRP A 615 -19.31 0.51 -32.60
CA TRP A 615 -20.44 1.14 -31.93
C TRP A 615 -20.08 1.63 -30.51
N ILE A 616 -19.29 0.85 -29.76
CA ILE A 616 -18.76 1.26 -28.42
C ILE A 616 -17.85 2.48 -28.56
N VAL A 617 -16.92 2.46 -29.52
CA VAL A 617 -16.00 3.56 -29.80
C VAL A 617 -16.77 4.81 -30.23
N PHE A 618 -17.81 4.67 -31.06
CA PHE A 618 -18.66 5.79 -31.52
C PHE A 618 -19.38 6.45 -30.32
N ARG A 619 -19.91 5.66 -29.37
CA ARG A 619 -20.56 6.21 -28.17
C ARG A 619 -19.58 6.89 -27.21
N HIS A 620 -18.30 6.47 -27.18
CA HIS A 620 -17.26 6.97 -26.30
C HIS A 620 -16.07 7.57 -27.05
N ALA A 621 -16.32 8.22 -28.18
CA ALA A 621 -15.31 8.72 -29.10
C ALA A 621 -14.27 9.70 -28.52
N SER A 622 -14.59 10.35 -27.40
CA SER A 622 -13.66 11.24 -26.69
C SER A 622 -12.55 10.51 -25.94
N VAL A 623 -12.68 9.20 -25.70
CA VAL A 623 -11.80 8.40 -24.82
C VAL A 623 -11.13 7.23 -25.55
N LEU A 624 -11.76 6.68 -26.61
CA LEU A 624 -11.33 5.44 -27.24
C LEU A 624 -10.78 5.64 -28.66
N SER A 625 -9.66 4.99 -28.95
CA SER A 625 -9.02 5.06 -30.27
C SER A 625 -9.78 4.23 -31.34
N PRO A 626 -10.03 4.75 -32.56
CA PRO A 626 -10.66 3.99 -33.67
C PRO A 626 -9.88 2.73 -34.09
N TRP A 627 -8.56 2.72 -33.95
CA TRP A 627 -7.69 1.57 -34.23
C TRP A 627 -8.05 0.32 -33.42
N ARG A 628 -8.69 0.50 -32.31
CA ARG A 628 -9.12 -0.57 -31.42
C ARG A 628 -10.11 -1.52 -32.09
N ALA A 629 -11.09 -1.00 -32.81
CA ALA A 629 -12.05 -1.82 -33.55
C ALA A 629 -11.34 -2.72 -34.59
N CYS A 630 -10.31 -2.20 -35.26
CA CYS A 630 -9.48 -2.99 -36.19
C CYS A 630 -8.70 -4.12 -35.49
N ILE A 631 -8.12 -3.81 -34.32
CA ILE A 631 -7.37 -4.82 -33.52
C ILE A 631 -8.30 -5.92 -33.04
N VAL A 632 -9.47 -5.58 -32.49
CA VAL A 632 -10.45 -6.55 -31.98
C VAL A 632 -10.99 -7.43 -33.11
N GLY A 633 -11.34 -6.84 -34.24
CA GLY A 633 -11.75 -7.58 -35.46
C GLY A 633 -10.65 -8.50 -35.96
N GLY A 634 -9.41 -7.99 -36.05
CA GLY A 634 -8.25 -8.77 -36.46
C GLY A 634 -7.95 -9.95 -35.53
N LEU A 635 -8.07 -9.76 -34.21
CA LEU A 635 -7.95 -10.83 -33.21
C LEU A 635 -9.05 -11.88 -33.35
N GLY A 636 -10.28 -11.47 -33.61
CA GLY A 636 -11.39 -12.41 -33.90
C GLY A 636 -11.09 -13.32 -35.08
N PHE A 637 -10.58 -12.76 -36.19
CA PHE A 637 -10.15 -13.53 -37.35
C PHE A 637 -8.96 -14.46 -37.03
N LEU A 638 -7.97 -13.95 -36.31
CA LEU A 638 -6.76 -14.73 -35.94
C LEU A 638 -7.10 -15.94 -35.05
N ILE A 639 -8.07 -15.82 -34.14
CA ILE A 639 -8.54 -16.93 -33.29
C ILE A 639 -9.08 -18.06 -34.16
N TYR A 640 -9.92 -17.77 -35.14
CA TYR A 640 -10.45 -18.79 -36.06
C TYR A 640 -9.38 -19.35 -36.99
N PHE A 641 -8.43 -18.54 -37.42
CA PHE A 641 -7.28 -18.99 -38.20
C PHE A 641 -6.44 -20.00 -37.41
N LEU A 642 -6.02 -19.65 -36.21
CA LEU A 642 -5.18 -20.53 -35.37
C LEU A 642 -5.92 -21.79 -34.91
N GLY A 643 -7.20 -21.65 -34.52
CA GLY A 643 -8.04 -22.76 -34.07
C GLY A 643 -8.32 -23.81 -35.18
N ALA A 644 -8.34 -23.38 -36.45
CA ALA A 644 -8.60 -24.28 -37.59
C ALA A 644 -7.36 -25.08 -38.05
N ILE A 645 -6.13 -24.62 -37.72
CA ILE A 645 -4.90 -25.27 -38.22
C ILE A 645 -4.81 -26.73 -37.82
N GLY A 646 -4.97 -27.01 -36.54
CA GLY A 646 -4.87 -28.39 -36.01
C GLY A 646 -5.88 -29.33 -36.62
N PRO A 647 -7.20 -29.06 -36.57
CA PRO A 647 -8.23 -29.91 -37.22
C PRO A 647 -8.00 -30.09 -38.72
N ALA A 648 -7.60 -29.05 -39.45
CA ALA A 648 -7.31 -29.14 -40.87
C ALA A 648 -6.12 -30.12 -41.17
N LEU A 649 -5.05 -30.08 -40.35
CA LEU A 649 -3.90 -30.95 -40.51
C LEU A 649 -4.25 -32.44 -40.22
N LEU A 650 -5.18 -32.67 -39.30
CA LEU A 650 -5.63 -34.04 -38.94
C LEU A 650 -6.37 -34.74 -40.07
N ILE A 651 -6.89 -34.01 -41.08
CA ILE A 651 -7.52 -34.60 -42.26
C ILE A 651 -6.54 -35.53 -43.03
N ARG A 652 -5.24 -35.22 -43.04
CA ARG A 652 -4.19 -36.02 -43.68
C ARG A 652 -4.08 -37.42 -43.07
N ARG A 653 -4.55 -37.65 -41.83
CA ARG A 653 -4.47 -38.92 -41.11
C ARG A 653 -5.74 -39.75 -41.24
N ILE A 654 -6.70 -39.35 -42.07
CA ILE A 654 -7.93 -40.10 -42.30
C ILE A 654 -7.65 -41.25 -43.30
N ASN A 655 -7.65 -42.50 -42.83
CA ASN A 655 -7.60 -43.69 -43.66
C ASN A 655 -8.98 -44.01 -44.23
N PRO A 656 -9.17 -43.97 -45.58
CA PRO A 656 -10.49 -44.18 -46.20
C PRO A 656 -11.06 -45.56 -45.87
N ASN A 657 -10.25 -46.61 -45.89
CA ASN A 657 -10.67 -47.99 -45.64
C ASN A 657 -11.18 -48.20 -44.22
N GLU A 658 -10.48 -47.67 -43.20
CA GLU A 658 -10.91 -47.76 -41.82
C GLU A 658 -12.15 -46.89 -41.52
N ALA A 659 -12.25 -45.74 -42.14
CA ALA A 659 -13.36 -44.84 -41.91
C ALA A 659 -14.70 -45.30 -42.53
N ILE A 660 -14.67 -46.03 -43.64
CA ILE A 660 -15.83 -46.63 -44.28
C ILE A 660 -16.26 -47.87 -43.50
N LYS A 661 -15.30 -48.75 -43.10
CA LYS A 661 -15.57 -49.98 -42.31
C LYS A 661 -15.98 -49.72 -40.86
N SER A 662 -15.79 -48.49 -40.32
CA SER A 662 -16.16 -48.13 -38.93
C SER A 662 -17.67 -48.08 -38.64
N GLY A 663 -18.52 -48.63 -39.56
CA GLY A 663 -19.96 -48.84 -39.34
C GLY A 663 -20.30 -50.17 -38.74
N GLU A 664 -19.40 -51.16 -38.74
CA GLU A 664 -19.58 -52.45 -38.11
C GLU A 664 -19.23 -52.35 -36.61
N ILE A 665 -20.10 -52.94 -35.77
CA ILE A 665 -19.98 -52.88 -34.31
C ILE A 665 -18.61 -53.43 -33.89
N ARG A 666 -17.64 -52.59 -33.64
CA ARG A 666 -16.38 -52.96 -32.96
C ARG A 666 -16.66 -53.20 -31.48
N ALA A 667 -16.95 -54.43 -31.13
CA ALA A 667 -16.92 -54.93 -29.76
C ALA A 667 -15.46 -55.08 -29.28
N ALA A 668 -14.79 -54.01 -28.95
CA ALA A 668 -13.48 -54.08 -28.32
C ALA A 668 -13.16 -52.79 -27.53
N GLY A 669 -14.01 -52.44 -26.60
CA GLY A 669 -13.59 -51.54 -25.49
C GLY A 669 -13.10 -52.43 -24.36
N ARG A 670 -11.83 -52.32 -23.96
CA ARG A 670 -11.33 -52.93 -22.72
C ARG A 670 -12.20 -52.43 -21.57
N ARG A 671 -13.00 -53.34 -20.99
CA ARG A 671 -13.83 -53.07 -19.81
C ARG A 671 -12.89 -52.90 -18.61
N VAL A 672 -12.86 -51.73 -18.01
CA VAL A 672 -12.03 -51.42 -16.80
C VAL A 672 -12.75 -51.92 -15.55
N VAL A 673 -14.11 -51.84 -15.53
CA VAL A 673 -14.94 -52.21 -14.37
C VAL A 673 -16.16 -52.99 -14.88
N LYS A 674 -16.66 -54.00 -14.12
CA LYS A 674 -17.92 -54.68 -14.43
C LYS A 674 -19.09 -53.69 -14.44
N ALA A 675 -19.84 -53.65 -15.53
CA ALA A 675 -21.00 -52.78 -15.70
C ALA A 675 -22.16 -53.24 -14.82
N ARG A 676 -22.40 -52.55 -13.70
CA ARG A 676 -23.52 -52.85 -12.76
C ARG A 676 -24.62 -51.78 -12.80
N GLY A 677 -24.44 -50.66 -13.50
CA GLY A 677 -25.41 -49.57 -13.58
C GLY A 677 -24.95 -48.42 -14.44
N PRO A 678 -25.74 -47.31 -14.54
CA PRO A 678 -25.42 -46.15 -15.37
C PRO A 678 -24.07 -45.51 -15.00
N PHE A 679 -23.72 -45.46 -13.71
CA PHE A 679 -22.45 -44.89 -13.19
C PHE A 679 -21.22 -45.67 -13.72
N THR A 680 -21.20 -47.02 -13.58
CA THR A 680 -20.07 -47.84 -14.03
C THR A 680 -19.99 -47.91 -15.57
N MET A 681 -21.12 -47.76 -16.26
CA MET A 681 -21.15 -47.68 -17.73
C MET A 681 -20.59 -46.33 -18.20
N ALA A 682 -20.88 -45.22 -17.51
CA ALA A 682 -20.32 -43.92 -17.80
C ALA A 682 -18.79 -43.91 -17.63
N TRP A 683 -18.28 -44.53 -16.55
CA TRP A 683 -16.84 -44.67 -16.32
C TRP A 683 -16.15 -45.50 -17.44
N ASN A 684 -16.71 -46.63 -17.81
CA ASN A 684 -16.17 -47.45 -18.91
C ASN A 684 -16.23 -46.73 -20.27
N ALA A 685 -17.25 -45.91 -20.50
CA ALA A 685 -17.37 -45.13 -21.72
C ALA A 685 -16.29 -44.05 -21.79
N LEU A 686 -15.95 -43.47 -20.64
CA LEU A 686 -14.85 -42.51 -20.52
C LEU A 686 -13.50 -43.18 -20.81
N ALA A 687 -13.20 -44.31 -20.19
CA ALA A 687 -11.96 -45.07 -20.36
C ALA A 687 -11.78 -45.67 -21.75
N GLY A 688 -12.87 -46.10 -22.37
CA GLY A 688 -12.83 -46.77 -23.68
C GLY A 688 -12.59 -45.85 -24.88
N LYS A 689 -12.81 -44.55 -24.74
CA LYS A 689 -12.67 -43.53 -25.81
C LYS A 689 -11.75 -42.40 -25.40
N LEU A 690 -10.61 -42.70 -24.80
CA LEU A 690 -9.66 -41.77 -24.21
C LEU A 690 -9.34 -40.59 -25.12
N TYR A 691 -9.04 -40.79 -26.40
CA TYR A 691 -8.64 -39.73 -27.32
C TYR A 691 -9.70 -38.64 -27.51
N ARG A 692 -10.98 -39.01 -27.55
CA ARG A 692 -12.09 -38.05 -27.66
C ARG A 692 -12.41 -37.39 -26.33
N ASN A 693 -12.28 -38.12 -25.25
CA ASN A 693 -12.55 -37.62 -23.90
C ASN A 693 -11.48 -36.66 -23.44
N VAL A 694 -10.20 -36.83 -23.83
CA VAL A 694 -9.12 -35.85 -23.61
C VAL A 694 -9.47 -34.50 -24.20
N LEU A 695 -10.07 -34.48 -25.40
CA LEU A 695 -10.50 -33.21 -26.00
C LEU A 695 -11.62 -32.55 -25.20
N SER A 696 -12.62 -33.33 -24.75
CA SER A 696 -13.68 -32.77 -23.87
C SER A 696 -13.13 -32.27 -22.53
N VAL A 697 -12.17 -33.01 -21.95
CA VAL A 697 -11.49 -32.63 -20.71
C VAL A 697 -10.70 -31.35 -20.92
N MET A 698 -9.93 -31.23 -22.00
CA MET A 698 -9.13 -30.02 -22.27
C MET A 698 -10.02 -28.81 -22.58
N ALA A 699 -11.16 -29.01 -23.23
CA ALA A 699 -12.12 -27.92 -23.52
C ALA A 699 -12.73 -27.30 -22.27
N ILE A 700 -12.77 -28.02 -21.14
CA ILE A 700 -13.21 -27.51 -19.84
C ILE A 700 -12.00 -27.12 -18.97
N ALA A 701 -10.91 -27.90 -18.99
CA ALA A 701 -9.74 -27.70 -18.15
C ALA A 701 -9.02 -26.38 -18.44
N VAL A 702 -8.88 -26.00 -19.72
CA VAL A 702 -8.23 -24.73 -20.10
C VAL A 702 -9.00 -23.51 -19.60
N PRO A 703 -10.32 -23.34 -19.82
CA PRO A 703 -11.10 -22.28 -19.20
C PRO A 703 -11.02 -22.28 -17.67
N THR A 704 -11.02 -23.45 -17.05
CA THR A 704 -10.92 -23.59 -15.59
C THR A 704 -9.57 -23.13 -15.06
N MET A 705 -8.46 -23.55 -15.71
CA MET A 705 -7.11 -23.09 -15.40
C MET A 705 -7.06 -21.56 -15.41
N LEU A 706 -7.63 -20.96 -16.44
CA LEU A 706 -7.62 -19.51 -16.62
C LEU A 706 -8.53 -18.80 -15.61
N LEU A 707 -9.69 -19.39 -15.30
CA LEU A 707 -10.57 -18.89 -14.25
C LEU A 707 -9.88 -18.91 -12.88
N THR A 708 -9.22 -20.04 -12.55
CA THR A 708 -8.47 -20.18 -11.29
C THR A 708 -7.32 -19.17 -11.21
N LEU A 709 -6.56 -19.02 -12.29
CA LEU A 709 -5.50 -18.01 -12.37
C LEU A 709 -6.08 -16.60 -12.16
N PHE A 710 -7.18 -16.29 -12.82
CA PHE A 710 -7.85 -15.00 -12.72
C PHE A 710 -8.32 -14.71 -11.28
N LEU A 711 -8.99 -15.67 -10.65
CA LEU A 711 -9.44 -15.55 -9.26
C LEU A 711 -8.25 -15.42 -8.30
N PHE A 712 -7.17 -16.16 -8.53
CA PHE A 712 -5.92 -16.02 -7.78
C PHE A 712 -5.33 -14.60 -7.92
N VAL A 713 -5.22 -14.11 -9.16
CA VAL A 713 -4.71 -12.73 -9.41
C VAL A 713 -5.62 -11.69 -8.75
N THR A 714 -6.93 -11.85 -8.83
CA THR A 714 -7.90 -10.94 -8.19
C THR A 714 -7.78 -10.98 -6.66
N PHE A 715 -7.60 -12.16 -6.09
CA PHE A 715 -7.42 -12.32 -4.64
C PHE A 715 -6.09 -11.76 -4.17
N GLN A 716 -5.02 -12.01 -4.92
CA GLN A 716 -3.68 -11.43 -4.68
C GLN A 716 -3.70 -9.90 -4.79
N LEU A 717 -4.36 -9.36 -5.81
CA LEU A 717 -4.57 -7.92 -5.98
C LEU A 717 -5.36 -7.34 -4.81
N LYS A 718 -6.45 -7.98 -4.37
CA LYS A 718 -7.19 -7.56 -3.16
C LYS A 718 -6.27 -7.53 -1.94
N GLY A 719 -5.46 -8.55 -1.71
CA GLY A 719 -4.54 -8.63 -0.58
C GLY A 719 -3.51 -7.50 -0.54
N THR A 720 -3.02 -7.03 -1.70
CA THR A 720 -2.07 -5.92 -1.82
C THR A 720 -2.74 -4.55 -1.92
N LEU A 721 -3.89 -4.46 -2.58
CA LEU A 721 -4.65 -3.22 -2.76
C LEU A 721 -5.25 -2.74 -1.42
N TYR A 722 -5.77 -3.64 -0.59
CA TYR A 722 -6.42 -3.24 0.67
C TYR A 722 -5.45 -2.91 1.81
N THR A 723 -4.14 -3.10 1.66
CA THR A 723 -3.17 -2.76 2.70
C THR A 723 -2.74 -1.30 2.71
N THR A 724 -2.83 -0.60 1.58
CA THR A 724 -2.43 0.82 1.47
C THR A 724 -3.63 1.68 1.07
N TRP A 725 -3.65 2.93 1.47
CA TRP A 725 -4.72 3.87 1.09
C TRP A 725 -4.84 4.05 -0.43
N LEU A 726 -3.70 4.16 -1.13
CA LEU A 726 -3.69 4.23 -2.59
C LEU A 726 -4.29 2.98 -3.22
N GLY A 727 -3.96 1.81 -2.69
CA GLY A 727 -4.50 0.54 -3.18
C GLY A 727 -6.00 0.40 -2.93
N GLN A 728 -6.50 0.80 -1.77
CA GLN A 728 -7.94 0.83 -1.46
C GLN A 728 -8.68 1.77 -2.44
N TYR A 729 -8.14 2.95 -2.69
CA TYR A 729 -8.70 3.89 -3.67
C TYR A 729 -8.78 3.29 -5.08
N VAL A 730 -7.70 2.64 -5.53
CA VAL A 730 -7.65 1.95 -6.82
C VAL A 730 -8.64 0.78 -6.87
N ALA A 731 -8.78 0.01 -5.78
CA ALA A 731 -9.72 -1.10 -5.69
C ALA A 731 -11.18 -0.66 -5.85
N LEU A 732 -11.55 0.50 -5.34
CA LEU A 732 -12.88 1.09 -5.53
C LEU A 732 -13.16 1.50 -6.99
N GLN A 733 -12.11 1.84 -7.76
CA GLN A 733 -12.24 2.20 -9.18
C GLN A 733 -12.33 0.97 -10.11
N VAL A 734 -11.85 -0.19 -9.67
CA VAL A 734 -11.97 -1.47 -10.39
C VAL A 734 -13.36 -2.04 -10.16
N GLY A 735 -14.32 -1.60 -10.94
CA GLY A 735 -15.72 -1.99 -10.84
C GLY A 735 -15.99 -3.50 -11.10
N PRO A 736 -17.29 -3.91 -11.23
CA PRO A 736 -17.73 -5.31 -11.38
C PRO A 736 -17.29 -6.00 -12.67
N ALA A 737 -16.50 -5.35 -13.48
CA ALA A 737 -15.94 -5.78 -14.75
C ALA A 737 -15.33 -7.17 -14.73
N HIS A 738 -14.64 -7.50 -13.65
CA HIS A 738 -14.01 -8.79 -13.44
C HIS A 738 -15.01 -9.95 -13.35
N TYR A 739 -16.15 -9.71 -12.71
CA TYR A 739 -17.19 -10.73 -12.55
C TYR A 739 -17.91 -11.01 -13.88
N ILE A 740 -18.07 -9.99 -14.74
CA ILE A 740 -18.66 -10.14 -16.06
C ILE A 740 -17.73 -10.95 -16.95
N ALA A 741 -16.42 -10.64 -16.91
CA ALA A 741 -15.39 -11.39 -17.61
C ALA A 741 -15.45 -12.89 -17.26
N MET A 742 -15.53 -13.19 -15.99
CA MET A 742 -15.66 -14.53 -15.46
C MET A 742 -16.93 -15.21 -15.94
N GLY A 743 -18.06 -14.51 -15.95
CA GLY A 743 -19.34 -15.01 -16.45
C GLY A 743 -19.29 -15.39 -17.93
N VAL A 744 -18.64 -14.57 -18.77
CA VAL A 744 -18.45 -14.85 -20.20
C VAL A 744 -17.59 -16.09 -20.43
N ALA A 745 -16.45 -16.20 -19.73
CA ALA A 745 -15.57 -17.38 -19.83
C ALA A 745 -16.29 -18.66 -19.40
N LEU A 746 -17.07 -18.60 -18.32
CA LEU A 746 -17.89 -19.72 -17.84
C LEU A 746 -18.98 -20.10 -18.86
N GLY A 747 -19.65 -19.10 -19.45
CA GLY A 747 -20.64 -19.32 -20.50
C GLY A 747 -20.07 -20.04 -21.73
N ILE A 748 -18.89 -19.63 -22.19
CA ILE A 748 -18.18 -20.30 -23.30
C ILE A 748 -17.86 -21.75 -22.91
N ALA A 749 -17.39 -22.03 -21.70
CA ALA A 749 -17.08 -23.37 -21.23
C ALA A 749 -18.32 -24.29 -21.19
N VAL A 750 -19.47 -23.79 -20.71
CA VAL A 750 -20.74 -24.51 -20.69
C VAL A 750 -21.20 -24.86 -22.11
N LEU A 751 -21.16 -23.89 -23.01
CA LEU A 751 -21.59 -24.09 -24.40
C LEU A 751 -20.69 -25.09 -25.13
N THR A 752 -19.39 -24.97 -24.99
CA THR A 752 -18.41 -25.89 -25.59
C THR A 752 -18.67 -27.33 -25.13
N THR A 753 -18.86 -27.49 -23.81
CA THR A 753 -19.13 -28.81 -23.24
C THR A 753 -20.47 -29.39 -23.71
N ALA A 754 -21.51 -28.54 -23.75
CA ALA A 754 -22.83 -28.96 -24.22
C ALA A 754 -22.80 -29.41 -25.70
N GLU A 755 -22.05 -28.68 -26.56
CA GLU A 755 -21.87 -29.07 -27.97
C GLU A 755 -21.15 -30.40 -28.12
N ILE A 756 -20.07 -30.64 -27.42
CA ILE A 756 -19.32 -31.90 -27.45
C ILE A 756 -20.20 -33.05 -26.93
N MET A 757 -20.91 -32.83 -25.83
CA MET A 757 -21.82 -33.84 -25.27
C MET A 757 -23.02 -34.11 -26.18
N TRP A 758 -23.59 -33.09 -26.79
CA TRP A 758 -24.67 -33.25 -27.80
C TRP A 758 -24.23 -34.11 -28.95
N GLN A 759 -23.02 -33.93 -29.43
CA GLN A 759 -22.47 -34.72 -30.50
C GLN A 759 -22.20 -36.16 -30.06
N ASN A 760 -21.66 -36.37 -28.84
CA ASN A 760 -21.48 -37.71 -28.28
C ASN A 760 -22.78 -38.51 -28.24
N VAL A 761 -23.89 -37.87 -27.82
CA VAL A 761 -25.22 -38.47 -27.81
C VAL A 761 -25.71 -38.77 -29.25
N SER A 762 -25.47 -37.83 -30.19
CA SER A 762 -25.89 -38.02 -31.59
C SER A 762 -25.16 -39.18 -32.28
N GLU A 763 -23.88 -39.42 -32.02
CA GLU A 763 -23.08 -40.50 -32.56
C GLU A 763 -23.48 -41.88 -31.98
N ARG A 764 -23.99 -41.90 -30.74
CA ARG A 764 -24.41 -43.10 -30.02
C ARG A 764 -25.90 -43.35 -30.09
N TYR A 765 -26.59 -42.69 -31.03
CA TYR A 765 -28.05 -42.78 -31.19
C TYR A 765 -28.53 -44.22 -31.30
N GLY A 766 -27.82 -45.07 -32.08
CA GLY A 766 -28.13 -46.50 -32.22
C GLY A 766 -27.89 -47.30 -30.93
N GLU A 767 -26.81 -47.04 -30.19
CA GLU A 767 -26.55 -47.68 -28.89
C GLU A 767 -27.63 -47.33 -27.86
N LEU A 768 -28.03 -46.03 -27.81
CA LEU A 768 -29.10 -45.59 -26.92
C LEU A 768 -30.47 -46.15 -27.28
N ALA A 769 -30.79 -46.28 -28.58
CA ALA A 769 -32.00 -46.91 -29.07
C ALA A 769 -32.06 -48.39 -28.70
N LEU A 770 -30.93 -49.12 -28.82
CA LEU A 770 -30.80 -50.51 -28.43
C LEU A 770 -31.03 -50.67 -26.92
N LEU A 771 -30.44 -49.91 -26.09
CA LEU A 771 -30.64 -49.97 -24.63
C LEU A 771 -32.10 -49.72 -24.24
N LYS A 772 -32.78 -48.79 -24.90
CA LYS A 772 -34.23 -48.61 -24.71
C LYS A 772 -35.07 -49.75 -25.20
N ALA A 773 -34.69 -50.35 -26.31
CA ALA A 773 -35.35 -51.56 -26.81
C ALA A 773 -35.21 -52.75 -25.85
N VAL A 774 -34.10 -52.88 -25.12
CA VAL A 774 -33.83 -53.86 -24.08
C VAL A 774 -34.51 -53.54 -22.74
N GLY A 775 -35.30 -52.45 -22.65
CA GLY A 775 -36.12 -52.10 -21.50
C GLY A 775 -35.53 -51.05 -20.53
N TRP A 776 -34.51 -50.30 -20.95
CA TRP A 776 -34.03 -49.21 -20.14
C TRP A 776 -35.04 -48.04 -20.12
N ARG A 777 -35.38 -47.58 -18.92
CA ARG A 777 -36.22 -46.37 -18.72
C ARG A 777 -35.50 -45.11 -19.17
N ASP A 778 -36.25 -44.17 -19.73
CA ASP A 778 -35.72 -42.87 -20.22
C ASP A 778 -34.84 -42.16 -19.19
N GLY A 779 -35.24 -42.13 -17.89
CA GLY A 779 -34.46 -41.54 -16.81
C GLY A 779 -33.09 -42.21 -16.59
N ARG A 780 -32.97 -43.55 -16.78
CA ARG A 780 -31.66 -44.24 -16.65
C ARG A 780 -30.71 -43.89 -17.79
N VAL A 781 -31.27 -43.70 -19.00
CA VAL A 781 -30.48 -43.23 -20.16
C VAL A 781 -30.02 -41.80 -19.97
N GLY A 782 -30.90 -40.91 -19.45
CA GLY A 782 -30.54 -39.55 -19.11
C GLY A 782 -29.47 -39.48 -18.04
N LEU A 783 -29.63 -40.26 -16.94
CA LEU A 783 -28.64 -40.32 -15.86
C LEU A 783 -27.26 -40.81 -16.35
N TRP A 784 -27.22 -41.74 -17.30
CA TRP A 784 -25.93 -42.15 -17.87
C TRP A 784 -25.17 -41.00 -18.51
N VAL A 785 -25.85 -40.15 -19.31
CA VAL A 785 -25.25 -38.98 -19.94
C VAL A 785 -24.83 -37.94 -18.90
N VAL A 786 -25.62 -37.74 -17.84
CA VAL A 786 -25.28 -36.85 -16.74
C VAL A 786 -24.04 -37.34 -15.98
N TYR A 787 -23.91 -38.63 -15.70
CA TYR A 787 -22.70 -39.20 -15.09
C TYR A 787 -21.47 -39.09 -16.00
N GLU A 788 -21.62 -39.19 -17.32
CA GLU A 788 -20.52 -38.86 -18.25
C GLU A 788 -20.07 -37.41 -18.11
N GLY A 789 -21.00 -36.46 -18.06
CA GLY A 789 -20.72 -35.05 -17.82
C GLY A 789 -20.03 -34.79 -16.47
N PHE A 790 -20.50 -35.47 -15.41
CA PHE A 790 -19.89 -35.42 -14.09
C PHE A 790 -18.42 -35.87 -14.10
N PHE A 791 -18.12 -37.03 -14.67
CA PHE A 791 -16.76 -37.56 -14.74
C PHE A 791 -15.82 -36.70 -15.59
N VAL A 792 -16.32 -36.22 -16.73
CA VAL A 792 -15.56 -35.26 -17.55
C VAL A 792 -15.28 -33.99 -16.75
N GLY A 793 -16.26 -33.48 -15.99
CA GLY A 793 -16.10 -32.33 -15.10
C GLY A 793 -15.06 -32.55 -14.00
N VAL A 794 -15.10 -33.71 -13.32
CA VAL A 794 -14.11 -34.07 -12.29
C VAL A 794 -12.68 -34.11 -12.86
N LEU A 795 -12.50 -34.82 -13.98
CA LEU A 795 -11.20 -34.96 -14.63
C LEU A 795 -10.69 -33.61 -15.15
N SER A 796 -11.59 -32.79 -15.70
CA SER A 796 -11.26 -31.43 -16.14
C SER A 796 -10.88 -30.53 -14.97
N GLY A 797 -11.52 -30.66 -13.81
CA GLY A 797 -11.18 -29.94 -12.58
C GLY A 797 -9.76 -30.28 -12.11
N LEU A 798 -9.44 -31.58 -12.06
CA LEU A 798 -8.09 -32.02 -11.68
C LEU A 798 -7.01 -31.51 -12.64
N VAL A 799 -7.20 -31.69 -13.94
CA VAL A 799 -6.26 -31.22 -14.97
C VAL A 799 -6.16 -29.69 -14.96
N GLY A 800 -7.29 -28.98 -14.86
CA GLY A 800 -7.34 -27.53 -14.83
C GLY A 800 -6.62 -26.93 -13.61
N LEU A 801 -6.81 -27.55 -12.43
CA LEU A 801 -6.11 -27.15 -11.20
C LEU A 801 -4.59 -27.36 -11.30
N LEU A 802 -4.16 -28.52 -11.81
CA LEU A 802 -2.73 -28.82 -11.99
C LEU A 802 -2.09 -27.81 -12.95
N LEU A 803 -2.74 -27.52 -14.06
CA LEU A 803 -2.28 -26.53 -15.03
C LEU A 803 -2.27 -25.12 -14.43
N ALA A 804 -3.28 -24.76 -13.62
CA ALA A 804 -3.35 -23.47 -12.95
C ALA A 804 -2.21 -23.29 -11.94
N LEU A 805 -1.94 -24.29 -11.09
CA LEU A 805 -0.84 -24.27 -10.14
C LEU A 805 0.52 -24.17 -10.83
N ALA A 806 0.72 -24.92 -11.93
CA ALA A 806 1.93 -24.85 -12.74
C ALA A 806 2.13 -23.45 -13.34
N LEU A 807 1.06 -22.85 -13.87
CA LEU A 807 1.11 -21.51 -14.46
C LEU A 807 1.33 -20.42 -13.41
N ILE A 808 0.70 -20.52 -12.24
CA ILE A 808 0.93 -19.62 -11.10
C ILE A 808 2.39 -19.70 -10.66
N PHE A 809 2.93 -20.90 -10.50
CA PHE A 809 4.34 -21.09 -10.14
C PHE A 809 5.29 -20.49 -11.18
N PHE A 810 5.02 -20.69 -12.46
CA PHE A 810 5.84 -20.14 -13.55
C PHE A 810 5.81 -18.61 -13.62
N LEU A 811 4.64 -17.99 -13.41
CA LEU A 811 4.47 -16.53 -13.50
C LEU A 811 4.96 -15.78 -12.26
N TYR A 812 4.75 -16.37 -11.06
CA TYR A 812 5.02 -15.68 -9.80
C TYR A 812 6.24 -16.23 -9.06
N HIS A 813 6.88 -17.30 -9.56
CA HIS A 813 7.99 -18.00 -8.91
C HIS A 813 7.75 -18.33 -7.42
N ARG A 814 6.47 -18.50 -7.06
CA ARG A 814 6.00 -18.76 -5.70
C ARG A 814 4.87 -19.78 -5.71
N PHE A 815 4.88 -20.69 -4.73
CA PHE A 815 3.75 -21.61 -4.53
C PHE A 815 2.70 -21.00 -3.59
N PRO A 816 1.38 -21.02 -3.96
CA PRO A 816 0.32 -20.30 -3.24
C PRO A 816 -0.20 -21.07 -2.02
N TYR A 817 0.65 -21.28 -0.98
CA TYR A 817 0.26 -22.04 0.20
C TYR A 817 -0.93 -21.43 0.96
N GLY A 818 -0.99 -20.11 1.10
CA GLY A 818 -2.05 -19.40 1.81
C GLY A 818 -3.41 -19.45 1.09
N GLU A 819 -3.40 -19.59 -0.22
CA GLU A 819 -4.58 -19.55 -1.08
C GLU A 819 -5.02 -20.93 -1.58
N LEU A 820 -4.35 -22.02 -1.15
CA LEU A 820 -4.62 -23.39 -1.62
C LEU A 820 -6.07 -23.82 -1.44
N TRP A 821 -6.69 -23.52 -0.29
CA TRP A 821 -8.09 -23.90 -0.01
C TRP A 821 -9.05 -23.29 -1.02
N PHE A 822 -8.82 -22.03 -1.39
CA PHE A 822 -9.63 -21.30 -2.36
C PHE A 822 -9.42 -21.84 -3.79
N ILE A 823 -8.16 -22.11 -4.16
CA ILE A 823 -7.81 -22.71 -5.45
C ILE A 823 -8.48 -24.07 -5.59
N LEU A 824 -8.46 -24.92 -4.56
CA LEU A 824 -9.14 -26.21 -4.57
C LEU A 824 -10.66 -26.07 -4.73
N LEU A 825 -11.27 -25.06 -4.12
CA LEU A 825 -12.70 -24.78 -4.27
C LEU A 825 -13.08 -24.48 -5.73
N THR A 826 -12.21 -23.79 -6.48
CA THR A 826 -12.45 -23.51 -7.92
C THR A 826 -12.51 -24.80 -8.75
N GLY A 827 -11.91 -25.89 -8.30
CA GLY A 827 -12.00 -27.22 -8.93
C GLY A 827 -13.39 -27.83 -8.94
N LEU A 828 -14.33 -27.31 -8.14
CA LEU A 828 -15.74 -27.73 -8.18
C LEU A 828 -16.52 -27.13 -9.37
N ILE A 829 -16.04 -26.01 -9.90
CA ILE A 829 -16.71 -25.30 -11.01
C ILE A 829 -16.79 -26.18 -12.27
N PRO A 830 -15.73 -26.86 -12.73
CA PRO A 830 -15.81 -27.78 -13.85
C PRO A 830 -16.80 -28.90 -13.66
N VAL A 831 -16.99 -29.39 -12.44
CA VAL A 831 -17.97 -30.45 -12.13
C VAL A 831 -19.38 -29.92 -12.36
N THR A 832 -19.69 -28.74 -11.87
CA THR A 832 -21.00 -28.08 -12.09
C THR A 832 -21.22 -27.76 -13.57
N VAL A 833 -20.19 -27.27 -14.27
CA VAL A 833 -20.22 -27.03 -15.73
C VAL A 833 -20.50 -28.30 -16.49
N GLY A 834 -19.81 -29.42 -16.18
CA GLY A 834 -19.99 -30.70 -16.83
C GLY A 834 -21.39 -31.26 -16.65
N VAL A 835 -21.95 -31.16 -15.44
CA VAL A 835 -23.32 -31.58 -15.14
C VAL A 835 -24.33 -30.70 -15.87
N LEU A 836 -24.24 -29.36 -15.76
CA LEU A 836 -25.19 -28.45 -16.42
C LEU A 836 -25.15 -28.59 -17.95
N ALA A 837 -23.97 -28.67 -18.53
CA ALA A 837 -23.79 -28.84 -19.97
C ALA A 837 -24.37 -30.20 -20.50
N SER A 838 -24.40 -31.21 -19.64
CA SER A 838 -24.94 -32.53 -19.99
C SER A 838 -26.48 -32.61 -19.96
N LEU A 839 -27.18 -31.65 -19.33
CA LEU A 839 -28.66 -31.73 -19.19
C LEU A 839 -29.42 -31.68 -20.53
N ILE A 840 -28.99 -30.79 -21.44
CA ILE A 840 -29.60 -30.65 -22.76
C ILE A 840 -29.35 -31.93 -23.61
N PRO A 841 -28.11 -32.48 -23.71
CA PRO A 841 -27.84 -33.75 -24.36
C PRO A 841 -28.56 -34.95 -23.72
N ALA A 842 -28.69 -34.94 -22.37
CA ALA A 842 -29.45 -35.97 -21.66
C ALA A 842 -30.95 -35.97 -22.05
N GLY A 843 -31.54 -34.79 -22.15
CA GLY A 843 -32.92 -34.63 -22.65
C GLY A 843 -33.10 -35.16 -24.07
N LYS A 844 -32.12 -34.95 -24.95
CA LYS A 844 -32.12 -35.53 -26.29
C LYS A 844 -32.00 -37.06 -26.24
N ALA A 845 -31.09 -37.58 -25.41
CA ALA A 845 -30.91 -39.03 -25.24
C ALA A 845 -32.19 -39.72 -24.73
N MET A 846 -32.93 -39.09 -23.82
CA MET A 846 -34.22 -39.57 -23.32
C MET A 846 -35.32 -39.63 -24.39
N ARG A 847 -35.26 -38.74 -25.39
CA ARG A 847 -36.27 -38.70 -26.48
C ARG A 847 -35.94 -39.58 -27.69
N VAL A 848 -34.89 -40.39 -27.66
CA VAL A 848 -34.54 -41.34 -28.75
C VAL A 848 -35.60 -42.41 -28.90
N PRO A 849 -36.32 -42.53 -30.06
CA PRO A 849 -37.30 -43.59 -30.26
C PRO A 849 -36.62 -44.96 -30.58
N PRO A 850 -37.00 -46.05 -29.92
CA PRO A 850 -36.33 -47.33 -30.06
C PRO A 850 -36.37 -47.83 -31.52
N VAL A 851 -37.52 -47.70 -32.20
CA VAL A 851 -37.77 -48.22 -33.58
C VAL A 851 -36.93 -47.50 -34.64
N GLN A 852 -36.81 -46.19 -34.57
CA GLN A 852 -36.05 -45.37 -35.54
C GLN A 852 -34.52 -45.49 -35.40
N GLY A 853 -34.02 -45.88 -34.21
CA GLY A 853 -32.59 -46.06 -33.99
C GLY A 853 -32.04 -47.38 -34.46
N MET A 854 -32.92 -48.43 -34.71
CA MET A 854 -32.55 -49.75 -35.20
C MET A 854 -32.58 -49.81 -36.73
N SER A 855 -33.44 -49.04 -37.41
CA SER A 855 -33.44 -48.88 -38.85
C SER A 855 -32.32 -47.89 -39.22
N GLY A 856 -31.30 -48.36 -39.93
CA GLY A 856 -30.09 -47.56 -40.27
C GLY A 856 -30.39 -46.18 -40.91
N PRO A 857 -29.38 -45.33 -41.18
CA PRO A 857 -29.51 -43.92 -41.51
C PRO A 857 -30.25 -43.58 -42.83
N TYR A 858 -30.96 -44.53 -43.45
CA TYR A 858 -31.60 -44.34 -44.73
C TYR A 858 -32.99 -43.65 -44.70
N HIS A 859 -33.62 -43.45 -43.52
CA HIS A 859 -34.98 -42.93 -43.44
C HIS A 859 -35.11 -41.41 -43.12
N HIS A 860 -34.02 -40.62 -42.98
CA HIS A 860 -34.13 -39.17 -42.84
C HIS A 860 -34.01 -38.36 -44.16
N MET A 861 -34.27 -38.97 -45.30
CA MET A 861 -34.27 -38.29 -46.60
C MET A 861 -35.67 -37.90 -47.13
N LYS A 862 -36.74 -37.99 -46.33
CA LYS A 862 -38.08 -37.46 -46.69
C LYS A 862 -38.62 -36.68 -45.49
N GLY A 863 -38.45 -35.30 -45.51
CA GLY A 863 -39.04 -34.30 -44.64
C GLY A 863 -38.49 -32.98 -44.98
#